data_c90d689fab45ea4d1f7f1eba196b4e33
#
_entry.id   c90d689fab45ea4d1f7f1eba196b4e33
#
_cell.length_a   1.000
_cell.length_b   1.000
_cell.length_c   1.000
_cell.angle_alpha   90.00
_cell.angle_beta   90.00
_cell.angle_gamma   90.00
#
_symmetry.space_group_name_H-M   'P 1'
#
loop_
_entity.id
_entity.type
_entity.pdbx_description
1 polymer ?
#
loop_
_entity_poly.entity_id
_entity_poly.type
_entity_poly.pdbx_seq_one_letter_code
_entity_poly.pdbx_strand_id
1 'polypeptide(L)'
;MLNDQKIEKFRQIVENKFQIYNSLFMSLPYDKMTNIGMLLPFLYEESKEGYQLGKSPEEIVEDFFQKHTELETEDQKTELLFKIIQYIERQVVLFDSIEDAAFQQLHSESDSGTVMNLYDRATQEHHLAAIRKKMDDFAIKIVFTAHPTQFYPNAVQRIIHDLRDAIINDSVTQIDTLLQQLGKTPFVNKERPTPLDEAMSIIYYLRYVYYQSIGELYRKIKQVYGTSNFTPSPDIIQLGFWPGGDRDGNPFVTADITLKVAEELRISILKDYYGHLKNVRRRLSFRGVSDVLEKLSKKLYASIFQKDVKISAQEIIDQLDEAEKILLEQHNGLFRDVLDDYRDRVKIFGTHFATLDIRQDSRVHQKVVDDIFVKVSGLAVDSKSNDEKINYLLESNAVLNPDDFEDEMTCETLKSIYNIKLIQENNGERGMHRYIISNSDEVKDVMNVYVMMKLCGYSEDEINIDIVPLFETMEGLDKSEEVMRTLYSDEVYKKHLAKRNNKQIIMLGFSDGTKDGGYLKANWQIYTSKEKLTKISEENGMKVVFFDGRGGPPARGGGKTHDFYASQGNTIANNQIELTIQGQTITSVFGNKDQAKFNFEQLLTAGIENDVFKSIKKDLNDKERQLISELADISYKKYSDLKAHPMFVPYLQEMSTLEYYGRTNIGSRPSKRGAGSELKFEDLRAIPFVGSWSQLKQNVPGFFGFGFALRTLKDQGRFDEIKELYKGSDFFKTLVLNSMMSMNKTYFPLTYYMRNNEKFGEFWNVLFSEFELSKAMMLELTDYKILMQEEPINRKSIKIREKIVLPLLSIQQYALIKLQKNEGDRDTYEKLVMRSLFGNINASRNSA
;
A
#
# COMPACT_ATOMS: atom_id res chain seq x y z
N MET A 1 4.22 24.58 -22.97
CA MET A 1 5.13 23.85 -23.89
C MET A 1 5.48 22.45 -23.39
N LEU A 2 6.15 22.24 -22.24
CA LEU A 2 6.51 20.87 -21.79
C LEU A 2 5.28 20.00 -21.48
N ASN A 3 4.28 20.55 -20.79
CA ASN A 3 3.03 19.85 -20.50
C ASN A 3 2.23 19.53 -21.76
N ASP A 4 2.22 20.40 -22.76
CA ASP A 4 1.50 20.15 -24.01
C ASP A 4 2.15 19.01 -24.82
N GLN A 5 3.49 18.93 -24.80
CA GLN A 5 4.23 17.82 -25.42
C GLN A 5 3.97 16.48 -24.74
N LYS A 6 3.95 16.45 -23.39
CA LYS A 6 3.63 15.23 -22.64
C LYS A 6 2.17 14.79 -22.86
N ILE A 7 1.23 15.75 -22.97
CA ILE A 7 -0.18 15.47 -23.28
C ILE A 7 -0.32 14.86 -24.69
N GLU A 8 0.32 15.47 -25.69
CA GLU A 8 0.25 14.96 -27.05
C GLU A 8 0.91 13.59 -27.17
N LYS A 9 2.03 13.38 -26.47
CA LYS A 9 2.68 12.07 -26.41
C LYS A 9 1.77 11.03 -25.78
N PHE A 10 1.12 11.33 -24.64
CA PHE A 10 0.15 10.44 -24.01
C PHE A 10 -0.99 10.07 -24.98
N ARG A 11 -1.52 11.06 -25.71
CA ARG A 11 -2.53 10.83 -26.71
C ARG A 11 -2.08 9.83 -27.78
N GLN A 12 -0.88 10.01 -28.32
CA GLN A 12 -0.34 9.15 -29.37
C GLN A 12 -0.08 7.71 -28.91
N ILE A 13 0.56 7.54 -27.75
CA ILE A 13 1.05 6.23 -27.31
C ILE A 13 0.09 5.49 -26.39
N VAL A 14 -0.90 6.17 -25.80
CA VAL A 14 -1.91 5.55 -24.92
C VAL A 14 -3.30 5.62 -25.55
N GLU A 15 -3.86 6.82 -25.76
CA GLU A 15 -5.23 6.97 -26.26
C GLU A 15 -5.42 6.31 -27.62
N ASN A 16 -4.54 6.60 -28.58
CA ASN A 16 -4.66 6.04 -29.94
C ASN A 16 -4.42 4.53 -29.95
N LYS A 17 -3.41 4.03 -29.21
CA LYS A 17 -3.18 2.58 -29.08
C LYS A 17 -4.37 1.87 -28.46
N PHE A 18 -4.97 2.48 -27.42
CA PHE A 18 -6.18 1.92 -26.82
C PHE A 18 -7.33 1.83 -27.81
N GLN A 19 -7.57 2.86 -28.61
CA GLN A 19 -8.61 2.82 -29.63
C GLN A 19 -8.36 1.71 -30.68
N ILE A 20 -7.11 1.57 -31.13
CA ILE A 20 -6.73 0.54 -32.12
C ILE A 20 -6.89 -0.86 -31.53
N TYR A 21 -6.32 -1.13 -30.37
CA TYR A 21 -6.35 -2.47 -29.79
C TYR A 21 -7.73 -2.85 -29.22
N ASN A 22 -8.51 -1.87 -28.77
CA ASN A 22 -9.89 -2.09 -28.38
C ASN A 22 -10.75 -2.50 -29.59
N SER A 23 -10.46 -2.01 -30.82
CA SER A 23 -11.15 -2.46 -32.02
C SER A 23 -10.83 -3.91 -32.35
N LEU A 24 -9.58 -4.36 -32.16
CA LEU A 24 -9.20 -5.77 -32.29
C LEU A 24 -9.98 -6.62 -31.27
N PHE A 25 -10.08 -6.16 -30.04
CA PHE A 25 -10.82 -6.85 -28.99
C PHE A 25 -12.31 -7.02 -29.33
N MET A 26 -12.93 -6.03 -29.95
CA MET A 26 -14.33 -6.07 -30.41
C MET A 26 -14.56 -7.05 -31.58
N SER A 27 -13.53 -7.36 -32.38
CA SER A 27 -13.60 -8.26 -33.52
C SER A 27 -13.25 -9.71 -33.21
N LEU A 28 -12.86 -10.01 -31.93
CA LEU A 28 -12.44 -11.36 -31.57
C LEU A 28 -13.64 -12.34 -31.57
N PRO A 29 -13.47 -13.56 -32.10
CA PRO A 29 -14.53 -14.56 -32.16
C PRO A 29 -14.76 -15.23 -30.80
N TYR A 30 -15.31 -14.49 -29.87
CA TYR A 30 -15.84 -15.07 -28.64
C TYR A 30 -17.26 -15.57 -28.92
N ASP A 31 -17.49 -16.87 -28.94
CA ASP A 31 -18.75 -17.51 -29.32
C ASP A 31 -19.99 -16.95 -28.64
N LYS A 32 -19.82 -16.23 -27.54
CA LYS A 32 -20.92 -15.61 -26.76
C LYS A 32 -20.78 -14.09 -26.56
N MET A 33 -19.75 -13.46 -27.09
CA MET A 33 -19.45 -12.03 -26.87
C MET A 33 -19.51 -11.18 -28.16
N THR A 34 -19.81 -11.76 -29.28
CA THR A 34 -19.70 -11.12 -30.60
C THR A 34 -20.56 -9.84 -30.75
N ASN A 35 -21.68 -9.77 -30.08
CA ASN A 35 -22.55 -8.59 -30.14
C ASN A 35 -22.30 -7.57 -29.03
N ILE A 36 -21.54 -7.92 -27.99
CA ILE A 36 -21.34 -7.05 -26.82
C ILE A 36 -20.50 -5.83 -27.15
N GLY A 37 -19.47 -6.02 -27.99
CA GLY A 37 -18.66 -4.91 -28.44
C GLY A 37 -19.43 -3.82 -29.20
N MET A 38 -20.56 -4.17 -29.81
CA MET A 38 -21.45 -3.21 -30.46
C MET A 38 -22.46 -2.62 -29.49
N LEU A 39 -22.94 -3.38 -28.52
CA LEU A 39 -23.94 -2.93 -27.53
C LEU A 39 -23.36 -2.05 -26.42
N LEU A 40 -22.12 -2.28 -26.02
CA LEU A 40 -21.49 -1.53 -24.92
C LEU A 40 -21.38 -0.02 -25.20
N PRO A 41 -21.02 0.46 -26.41
CA PRO A 41 -21.07 1.89 -26.73
C PRO A 41 -22.48 2.50 -26.55
N PHE A 42 -23.54 1.77 -26.88
CA PHE A 42 -24.89 2.26 -26.68
C PHE A 42 -25.24 2.37 -25.18
N LEU A 43 -24.92 1.35 -24.38
CA LEU A 43 -25.11 1.43 -22.91
C LEU A 43 -24.30 2.58 -22.30
N TYR A 44 -23.10 2.85 -22.82
CA TYR A 44 -22.30 3.99 -22.38
C TYR A 44 -22.99 5.33 -22.69
N GLU A 45 -23.47 5.53 -23.92
CA GLU A 45 -24.15 6.79 -24.30
C GLU A 45 -25.49 6.94 -23.56
N GLU A 46 -26.31 5.87 -23.41
CA GLU A 46 -27.53 5.90 -22.58
C GLU A 46 -27.21 6.26 -21.13
N SER A 47 -26.11 5.69 -20.57
CA SER A 47 -25.68 6.04 -19.20
C SER A 47 -25.25 7.51 -19.09
N LYS A 48 -24.44 7.99 -20.00
CA LYS A 48 -23.91 9.35 -20.00
C LYS A 48 -25.03 10.39 -20.17
N GLU A 49 -25.90 10.19 -21.15
CA GLU A 49 -27.04 11.09 -21.43
C GLU A 49 -28.11 10.99 -20.33
N GLY A 50 -28.44 9.76 -19.89
CA GLY A 50 -29.41 9.52 -18.84
C GLY A 50 -29.04 10.22 -17.53
N TYR A 51 -27.78 10.12 -17.10
CA TYR A 51 -27.31 10.83 -15.91
C TYR A 51 -27.33 12.37 -16.07
N GLN A 52 -27.07 12.89 -17.28
CA GLN A 52 -27.20 14.34 -17.53
C GLN A 52 -28.66 14.79 -17.45
N LEU A 53 -29.60 13.94 -17.80
CA LEU A 53 -31.03 14.19 -17.71
C LEU A 53 -31.63 13.87 -16.32
N GLY A 54 -30.81 13.39 -15.38
CA GLY A 54 -31.24 13.06 -14.03
C GLY A 54 -32.00 11.72 -13.91
N LYS A 55 -31.88 10.82 -14.91
CA LYS A 55 -32.47 9.49 -14.86
C LYS A 55 -31.82 8.61 -13.83
N SER A 56 -32.59 7.70 -13.24
CA SER A 56 -32.07 6.64 -12.37
C SER A 56 -31.31 5.57 -13.18
N PRO A 57 -30.41 4.81 -12.56
CA PRO A 57 -29.74 3.67 -13.19
C PRO A 57 -30.72 2.64 -13.75
N GLU A 58 -31.87 2.46 -13.09
CA GLU A 58 -32.93 1.56 -13.54
C GLU A 58 -33.56 2.03 -14.86
N GLU A 59 -33.95 3.30 -14.94
CA GLU A 59 -34.46 3.90 -16.18
C GLU A 59 -33.44 3.81 -17.32
N ILE A 60 -32.16 4.05 -17.04
CA ILE A 60 -31.09 4.00 -18.04
C ILE A 60 -30.91 2.59 -18.59
N VAL A 61 -30.86 1.57 -17.72
CA VAL A 61 -30.66 0.18 -18.14
C VAL A 61 -31.91 -0.36 -18.86
N GLU A 62 -33.11 -0.02 -18.41
CA GLU A 62 -34.36 -0.42 -19.10
C GLU A 62 -34.50 0.29 -20.46
N ASP A 63 -34.18 1.59 -20.57
CA ASP A 63 -34.13 2.31 -21.84
C ASP A 63 -33.12 1.65 -22.81
N PHE A 64 -31.97 1.24 -22.32
CA PHE A 64 -30.98 0.52 -23.12
C PHE A 64 -31.57 -0.78 -23.69
N PHE A 65 -32.21 -1.59 -22.86
CA PHE A 65 -32.84 -2.83 -23.31
C PHE A 65 -33.92 -2.57 -24.33
N GLN A 66 -34.78 -1.62 -24.08
CA GLN A 66 -35.91 -1.30 -24.96
C GLN A 66 -35.50 -0.76 -26.32
N LYS A 67 -34.44 0.07 -26.36
CA LYS A 67 -33.98 0.74 -27.59
C LYS A 67 -33.03 -0.09 -28.42
N HIS A 68 -32.20 -0.92 -27.80
CA HIS A 68 -31.03 -1.50 -28.47
C HIS A 68 -31.01 -3.03 -28.46
N THR A 69 -32.02 -3.68 -27.86
CA THR A 69 -32.09 -5.14 -27.81
C THR A 69 -33.54 -5.64 -28.05
N GLU A 70 -33.61 -6.92 -28.42
CA GLU A 70 -34.91 -7.62 -28.54
C GLU A 70 -35.15 -8.58 -27.36
N LEU A 71 -34.45 -8.36 -26.23
CA LEU A 71 -34.52 -9.26 -25.07
C LEU A 71 -35.70 -8.94 -24.20
N GLU A 72 -36.59 -9.93 -24.02
CA GLU A 72 -37.84 -9.77 -23.28
C GLU A 72 -37.77 -10.32 -21.85
N THR A 73 -37.05 -11.43 -21.66
CA THR A 73 -37.04 -12.11 -20.37
C THR A 73 -35.93 -11.59 -19.46
N GLU A 74 -36.16 -11.61 -18.14
CA GLU A 74 -35.20 -11.17 -17.12
C GLU A 74 -33.90 -11.98 -17.17
N ASP A 75 -33.98 -13.30 -17.42
CA ASP A 75 -32.80 -14.15 -17.55
C ASP A 75 -31.93 -13.75 -18.73
N GLN A 76 -32.51 -13.42 -19.87
CA GLN A 76 -31.76 -12.94 -21.03
C GLN A 76 -31.09 -11.60 -20.77
N LYS A 77 -31.79 -10.66 -20.14
CA LYS A 77 -31.29 -9.35 -19.76
C LYS A 77 -30.10 -9.48 -18.79
N THR A 78 -30.25 -10.25 -17.73
CA THR A 78 -29.21 -10.45 -16.72
C THR A 78 -28.00 -11.19 -17.30
N GLU A 79 -28.19 -12.19 -18.17
CA GLU A 79 -27.09 -12.85 -18.90
C GLU A 79 -26.29 -11.86 -19.75
N LEU A 80 -26.97 -10.93 -20.45
CA LEU A 80 -26.28 -9.88 -21.23
C LEU A 80 -25.50 -8.94 -20.30
N LEU A 81 -26.07 -8.54 -19.16
CA LEU A 81 -25.37 -7.68 -18.20
C LEU A 81 -24.09 -8.34 -17.67
N PHE A 82 -24.12 -9.64 -17.33
CA PHE A 82 -22.90 -10.38 -16.96
C PHE A 82 -21.85 -10.38 -18.06
N LYS A 83 -22.23 -10.55 -19.30
CA LYS A 83 -21.32 -10.52 -20.44
C LYS A 83 -20.71 -9.12 -20.64
N ILE A 84 -21.50 -8.06 -20.47
CA ILE A 84 -21.03 -6.67 -20.52
C ILE A 84 -19.99 -6.42 -19.43
N ILE A 85 -20.26 -6.84 -18.18
CA ILE A 85 -19.29 -6.72 -17.08
C ILE A 85 -17.98 -7.42 -17.45
N GLN A 86 -18.04 -8.67 -17.92
CA GLN A 86 -16.86 -9.42 -18.35
C GLN A 86 -16.08 -8.72 -19.46
N TYR A 87 -16.77 -8.08 -20.38
CA TYR A 87 -16.14 -7.34 -21.47
C TYR A 87 -15.40 -6.09 -20.92
N ILE A 88 -16.06 -5.32 -20.05
CA ILE A 88 -15.47 -4.13 -19.43
C ILE A 88 -14.22 -4.49 -18.61
N GLU A 89 -14.26 -5.57 -17.83
CA GLU A 89 -13.09 -6.06 -17.11
C GLU A 89 -11.88 -6.27 -18.01
N ARG A 90 -12.08 -6.78 -19.21
CA ARG A 90 -11.04 -7.00 -20.21
C ARG A 90 -10.55 -5.72 -20.86
N GLN A 91 -11.44 -4.75 -21.10
CA GLN A 91 -11.05 -3.41 -21.57
C GLN A 91 -10.16 -2.70 -20.54
N VAL A 92 -10.47 -2.85 -19.25
CA VAL A 92 -9.64 -2.31 -18.16
C VAL A 92 -8.23 -2.91 -18.21
N VAL A 93 -8.11 -4.22 -18.33
CA VAL A 93 -6.81 -4.90 -18.44
C VAL A 93 -6.04 -4.43 -19.66
N LEU A 94 -6.69 -4.29 -20.81
CA LEU A 94 -6.06 -3.77 -22.03
C LEU A 94 -5.54 -2.35 -21.80
N PHE A 95 -6.35 -1.48 -21.22
CA PHE A 95 -5.94 -0.10 -20.94
C PHE A 95 -4.76 -0.04 -19.95
N ASP A 96 -4.80 -0.83 -18.88
CA ASP A 96 -3.70 -0.95 -17.91
C ASP A 96 -2.41 -1.40 -18.59
N SER A 97 -2.48 -2.42 -19.46
CA SER A 97 -1.30 -2.94 -20.16
C SER A 97 -0.70 -1.91 -21.13
N ILE A 98 -1.53 -1.06 -21.74
CA ILE A 98 -1.07 0.02 -22.62
C ILE A 98 -0.40 1.13 -21.81
N GLU A 99 -0.96 1.56 -20.67
CA GLU A 99 -0.33 2.54 -19.80
C GLU A 99 1.01 2.03 -19.27
N ASP A 100 1.08 0.76 -18.88
CA ASP A 100 2.32 0.12 -18.42
C ASP A 100 3.38 0.05 -19.52
N ALA A 101 2.97 -0.26 -20.76
CA ALA A 101 3.87 -0.28 -21.90
C ALA A 101 4.38 1.12 -22.27
N ALA A 102 3.56 2.15 -22.06
CA ALA A 102 3.91 3.54 -22.34
C ALA A 102 4.80 4.18 -21.25
N PHE A 103 4.94 3.55 -20.09
CA PHE A 103 5.56 4.16 -18.91
C PHE A 103 6.94 4.75 -19.18
N GLN A 104 7.88 3.97 -19.75
CA GLN A 104 9.24 4.43 -20.06
C GLN A 104 9.28 5.60 -21.05
N GLN A 105 8.29 5.66 -21.96
CA GLN A 105 8.22 6.74 -22.92
C GLN A 105 7.66 8.05 -22.33
N LEU A 106 6.87 7.96 -21.26
CA LEU A 106 6.27 9.11 -20.57
C LEU A 106 7.15 9.68 -19.46
N HIS A 107 8.10 8.88 -18.95
CA HIS A 107 9.04 9.27 -17.91
C HIS A 107 10.47 9.27 -18.45
N SER A 108 11.27 10.25 -18.02
CA SER A 108 12.67 10.37 -18.40
C SER A 108 13.57 10.34 -17.17
N GLU A 109 14.87 10.04 -17.38
CA GLU A 109 15.86 10.08 -16.30
C GLU A 109 16.13 11.49 -15.76
N SER A 110 15.70 12.53 -16.47
CA SER A 110 15.76 13.93 -16.05
C SER A 110 14.49 14.44 -15.35
N ASP A 111 13.46 13.61 -15.22
CA ASP A 111 12.25 14.02 -14.48
C ASP A 111 12.59 14.29 -13.01
N SER A 112 11.83 15.19 -12.38
CA SER A 112 11.98 15.51 -10.96
C SER A 112 11.89 14.25 -10.09
N GLY A 113 12.72 14.16 -9.07
CA GLY A 113 12.77 13.03 -8.16
C GLY A 113 13.49 11.79 -8.70
N THR A 114 14.27 11.91 -9.79
CA THR A 114 15.19 10.84 -10.24
C THR A 114 16.57 11.03 -9.66
N VAL A 115 17.36 9.94 -9.60
CA VAL A 115 18.75 9.95 -9.14
C VAL A 115 19.62 10.90 -9.97
N MET A 116 19.38 10.95 -11.30
CA MET A 116 20.12 11.84 -12.21
C MET A 116 19.74 13.30 -11.98
N ASN A 117 18.44 13.60 -11.89
CA ASN A 117 17.98 14.97 -11.60
C ASN A 117 18.54 15.50 -10.27
N LEU A 118 18.51 14.66 -9.23
CA LEU A 118 19.10 14.98 -7.92
C LEU A 118 20.61 15.23 -8.03
N TYR A 119 21.33 14.40 -8.82
CA TYR A 119 22.78 14.57 -9.04
C TYR A 119 23.11 15.87 -9.76
N ASP A 120 22.39 16.19 -10.83
CA ASP A 120 22.59 17.40 -11.61
C ASP A 120 22.35 18.65 -10.75
N ARG A 121 21.25 18.65 -10.01
CA ARG A 121 20.94 19.73 -9.06
C ARG A 121 22.00 19.88 -7.98
N ALA A 122 22.40 18.77 -7.35
CA ALA A 122 23.42 18.79 -6.31
C ALA A 122 24.81 19.21 -6.83
N THR A 123 25.10 18.95 -8.09
CA THR A 123 26.34 19.41 -8.74
C THR A 123 26.30 20.92 -8.95
N GLN A 124 25.17 21.44 -9.44
CA GLN A 124 24.99 22.89 -9.66
C GLN A 124 25.00 23.67 -8.34
N GLU A 125 24.40 23.15 -7.29
CA GLU A 125 24.28 23.80 -5.97
C GLU A 125 25.42 23.40 -4.99
N HIS A 126 26.43 22.63 -5.42
CA HIS A 126 27.58 22.18 -4.62
C HIS A 126 27.23 21.30 -3.40
N HIS A 127 26.18 20.50 -3.46
CA HIS A 127 25.68 19.64 -2.37
C HIS A 127 26.09 18.15 -2.45
N LEU A 128 26.92 17.72 -3.40
CA LEU A 128 27.28 16.30 -3.58
C LEU A 128 27.88 15.63 -2.33
N ALA A 129 28.69 16.35 -1.56
CA ALA A 129 29.26 15.83 -0.31
C ALA A 129 28.18 15.57 0.75
N ALA A 130 27.18 16.46 0.85
CA ALA A 130 26.05 16.29 1.77
C ALA A 130 25.17 15.10 1.37
N ILE A 131 24.92 14.89 0.07
CA ILE A 131 24.17 13.73 -0.43
C ILE A 131 24.90 12.43 -0.08
N ARG A 132 26.21 12.33 -0.34
CA ARG A 132 26.99 11.14 0.00
C ARG A 132 26.92 10.83 1.49
N LYS A 133 27.11 11.85 2.33
CA LYS A 133 26.97 11.71 3.79
C LYS A 133 25.57 11.20 4.20
N LYS A 134 24.51 11.73 3.55
CA LYS A 134 23.15 11.27 3.82
C LYS A 134 22.93 9.82 3.39
N MET A 135 23.50 9.41 2.26
CA MET A 135 23.37 8.03 1.75
C MET A 135 24.07 6.96 2.63
N ASP A 136 24.95 7.35 3.55
CA ASP A 136 25.58 6.42 4.49
C ASP A 136 24.59 5.90 5.55
N ASP A 137 23.70 6.77 6.02
CA ASP A 137 22.79 6.48 7.14
C ASP A 137 21.32 6.39 6.74
N PHE A 138 20.97 6.85 5.54
CA PHE A 138 19.59 6.91 5.07
C PHE A 138 19.18 5.63 4.34
N ALA A 139 17.95 5.20 4.59
CA ALA A 139 17.34 4.09 3.88
C ALA A 139 15.88 4.37 3.52
N ILE A 140 15.39 3.69 2.49
CA ILE A 140 13.98 3.49 2.26
C ILE A 140 13.62 2.05 2.58
N LYS A 141 12.52 1.81 3.28
CA LYS A 141 11.97 0.48 3.52
C LYS A 141 10.52 0.41 3.06
N ILE A 142 10.27 -0.48 2.13
CA ILE A 142 8.94 -0.73 1.57
C ILE A 142 8.42 -2.04 2.11
N VAL A 143 7.27 -1.98 2.79
CA VAL A 143 6.64 -3.13 3.44
C VAL A 143 5.41 -3.56 2.66
N PHE A 144 5.45 -4.76 2.09
CA PHE A 144 4.35 -5.33 1.32
C PHE A 144 3.32 -5.96 2.25
N THR A 145 2.06 -5.54 2.12
CA THR A 145 0.98 -6.06 2.95
C THR A 145 0.09 -7.05 2.20
N ALA A 146 -0.52 -7.96 2.95
CA ALA A 146 -1.46 -8.96 2.45
C ALA A 146 -2.84 -8.42 2.11
N HIS A 147 -3.06 -7.10 2.18
CA HIS A 147 -4.41 -6.58 2.02
C HIS A 147 -4.92 -6.79 0.59
N PRO A 148 -6.04 -7.49 0.47
CA PRO A 148 -6.55 -7.94 -0.79
C PRO A 148 -7.25 -6.79 -1.49
N THR A 149 -6.54 -6.16 -2.39
CA THR A 149 -7.12 -5.22 -3.34
C THR A 149 -6.80 -5.62 -4.77
N GLN A 150 -6.15 -6.78 -4.94
CA GLN A 150 -5.91 -7.36 -6.26
C GLN A 150 -6.75 -8.62 -6.44
N PHE A 151 -7.59 -8.58 -7.47
CA PHE A 151 -8.57 -9.62 -7.74
C PHE A 151 -8.22 -10.53 -8.90
N TYR A 152 -7.17 -10.20 -9.65
CA TYR A 152 -6.83 -11.01 -10.80
C TYR A 152 -6.17 -12.33 -10.39
N PRO A 153 -6.69 -13.49 -10.85
CA PRO A 153 -5.99 -14.75 -10.73
C PRO A 153 -4.59 -14.69 -11.38
N ASN A 154 -3.68 -15.50 -10.91
CA ASN A 154 -2.30 -15.58 -11.44
C ASN A 154 -2.24 -15.78 -12.97
N ALA A 155 -3.21 -16.49 -13.55
CA ALA A 155 -3.31 -16.65 -15.01
C ALA A 155 -3.54 -15.31 -15.73
N VAL A 156 -4.43 -14.46 -15.21
CA VAL A 156 -4.70 -13.13 -15.76
C VAL A 156 -3.49 -12.22 -15.60
N GLN A 157 -2.81 -12.27 -14.45
CA GLN A 157 -1.60 -11.47 -14.21
C GLN A 157 -0.48 -11.79 -15.20
N ARG A 158 -0.29 -13.06 -15.54
CA ARG A 158 0.69 -13.46 -16.57
C ARG A 158 0.32 -12.90 -17.94
N ILE A 159 -0.96 -12.97 -18.31
CA ILE A 159 -1.43 -12.40 -19.57
C ILE A 159 -1.20 -10.89 -19.61
N ILE A 160 -1.44 -10.17 -18.51
CA ILE A 160 -1.16 -8.72 -18.42
C ILE A 160 0.31 -8.42 -18.68
N HIS A 161 1.21 -9.22 -18.07
CA HIS A 161 2.64 -9.06 -18.28
C HIS A 161 3.04 -9.32 -19.76
N ASP A 162 2.60 -10.42 -20.34
CA ASP A 162 2.89 -10.78 -21.72
C ASP A 162 2.27 -9.78 -22.71
N LEU A 163 1.07 -9.27 -22.41
CA LEU A 163 0.37 -8.27 -23.22
C LEU A 163 1.13 -6.93 -23.22
N ARG A 164 1.63 -6.49 -22.05
CA ARG A 164 2.49 -5.31 -21.94
C ARG A 164 3.71 -5.45 -22.84
N ASP A 165 4.42 -6.57 -22.77
CA ASP A 165 5.63 -6.79 -23.56
C ASP A 165 5.32 -6.86 -25.06
N ALA A 166 4.20 -7.47 -25.45
CA ALA A 166 3.73 -7.47 -26.84
C ALA A 166 3.40 -6.04 -27.33
N ILE A 167 2.83 -5.19 -26.46
CA ILE A 167 2.51 -3.77 -26.78
C ILE A 167 3.78 -2.93 -26.89
N ILE A 168 4.80 -3.16 -26.06
CA ILE A 168 6.11 -2.50 -26.17
C ILE A 168 6.75 -2.79 -27.53
N ASN A 169 6.63 -4.04 -28.00
CA ASN A 169 7.21 -4.49 -29.25
C ASN A 169 6.31 -4.26 -30.47
N ASP A 170 5.15 -3.63 -30.30
CA ASP A 170 4.13 -3.41 -31.34
C ASP A 170 3.76 -4.69 -32.13
N SER A 171 3.78 -5.85 -31.47
CA SER A 171 3.49 -7.15 -32.08
C SER A 171 1.99 -7.42 -32.15
N VAL A 172 1.31 -6.90 -33.16
CA VAL A 172 -0.14 -6.99 -33.33
C VAL A 172 -0.65 -8.43 -33.25
N THR A 173 0.05 -9.40 -33.84
CA THR A 173 -0.33 -10.81 -33.83
C THR A 173 -0.29 -11.40 -32.42
N GLN A 174 0.73 -11.06 -31.62
CA GLN A 174 0.80 -11.50 -30.22
C GLN A 174 -0.27 -10.82 -29.38
N ILE A 175 -0.50 -9.52 -29.57
CA ILE A 175 -1.55 -8.77 -28.89
C ILE A 175 -2.91 -9.43 -29.15
N ASP A 176 -3.25 -9.72 -30.41
CA ASP A 176 -4.49 -10.40 -30.78
C ASP A 176 -4.62 -11.76 -30.09
N THR A 177 -3.58 -12.59 -30.14
CA THR A 177 -3.57 -13.91 -29.48
C THR A 177 -3.77 -13.81 -27.96
N LEU A 178 -3.10 -12.86 -27.31
CA LEU A 178 -3.20 -12.65 -25.85
C LEU A 178 -4.58 -12.10 -25.46
N LEU A 179 -5.17 -11.22 -26.29
CA LEU A 179 -6.53 -10.75 -26.08
C LEU A 179 -7.55 -11.89 -26.22
N GLN A 180 -7.36 -12.81 -27.16
CA GLN A 180 -8.19 -14.02 -27.27
C GLN A 180 -8.05 -14.91 -26.03
N GLN A 181 -6.82 -15.12 -25.55
CA GLN A 181 -6.57 -15.86 -24.31
C GLN A 181 -7.25 -15.17 -23.13
N LEU A 182 -7.11 -13.85 -22.99
CA LEU A 182 -7.74 -13.06 -21.93
C LEU A 182 -9.26 -13.20 -21.97
N GLY A 183 -9.86 -13.23 -23.17
CA GLY A 183 -11.30 -13.44 -23.35
C GLY A 183 -11.80 -14.78 -22.78
N LYS A 184 -10.98 -15.82 -22.84
CA LYS A 184 -11.32 -17.17 -22.38
C LYS A 184 -10.88 -17.48 -20.95
N THR A 185 -10.08 -16.59 -20.33
CA THR A 185 -9.55 -16.80 -18.98
C THR A 185 -10.51 -16.30 -17.91
N PRO A 186 -10.84 -17.09 -16.87
CA PRO A 186 -11.63 -16.64 -15.75
C PRO A 186 -10.95 -15.50 -14.96
N PHE A 187 -11.74 -14.49 -14.56
CA PHE A 187 -11.27 -13.29 -13.83
C PHE A 187 -11.49 -13.37 -12.32
N VAL A 188 -12.12 -14.41 -11.82
CA VAL A 188 -12.45 -14.57 -10.40
C VAL A 188 -11.91 -15.89 -9.89
N ASN A 189 -11.30 -15.84 -8.71
CA ASN A 189 -10.94 -17.04 -7.98
C ASN A 189 -12.20 -17.74 -7.46
N LYS A 190 -12.25 -19.06 -7.64
CA LYS A 190 -13.37 -19.88 -7.16
C LYS A 190 -13.32 -20.06 -5.65
N GLU A 191 -12.14 -20.08 -5.08
CA GLU A 191 -11.89 -20.30 -3.66
C GLU A 191 -11.23 -19.08 -3.03
N ARG A 192 -11.45 -18.91 -1.74
CA ARG A 192 -10.82 -17.85 -0.96
C ARG A 192 -9.33 -18.16 -0.80
N PRO A 193 -8.42 -17.20 -1.07
CA PRO A 193 -7.00 -17.44 -0.89
C PRO A 193 -6.66 -17.65 0.59
N THR A 194 -5.70 -18.53 0.84
CA THR A 194 -5.08 -18.69 2.15
C THR A 194 -4.01 -17.62 2.38
N PRO A 195 -3.57 -17.38 3.63
CA PRO A 195 -2.43 -16.49 3.89
C PRO A 195 -1.14 -16.90 3.15
N LEU A 196 -0.94 -18.18 2.92
CA LEU A 196 0.19 -18.69 2.14
C LEU A 196 0.04 -18.32 0.65
N ASP A 197 -1.15 -18.43 0.07
CA ASP A 197 -1.41 -18.03 -1.32
C ASP A 197 -1.15 -16.53 -1.53
N GLU A 198 -1.55 -15.70 -0.57
CA GLU A 198 -1.26 -14.26 -0.56
C GLU A 198 0.25 -14.01 -0.51
N ALA A 199 0.97 -14.71 0.36
CA ALA A 199 2.42 -14.61 0.44
C ALA A 199 3.09 -15.00 -0.88
N MET A 200 2.70 -16.13 -1.47
CA MET A 200 3.25 -16.61 -2.74
C MET A 200 2.98 -15.63 -3.89
N SER A 201 1.82 -14.98 -3.90
CA SER A 201 1.49 -13.97 -4.90
C SER A 201 2.42 -12.75 -4.84
N ILE A 202 2.84 -12.32 -3.64
CA ILE A 202 3.78 -11.21 -3.48
C ILE A 202 5.23 -11.66 -3.68
N ILE A 203 5.60 -12.88 -3.27
CA ILE A 203 6.92 -13.48 -3.56
C ILE A 203 7.18 -13.53 -5.07
N TYR A 204 6.14 -13.70 -5.89
CA TYR A 204 6.27 -13.57 -7.35
C TYR A 204 6.87 -12.21 -7.75
N TYR A 205 6.36 -11.09 -7.20
CA TYR A 205 6.91 -9.75 -7.49
C TYR A 205 8.31 -9.57 -6.92
N LEU A 206 8.61 -10.11 -5.73
CA LEU A 206 9.95 -10.07 -5.18
C LEU A 206 10.96 -10.66 -6.17
N ARG A 207 10.66 -11.83 -6.74
CA ARG A 207 11.54 -12.57 -7.65
C ARG A 207 11.65 -11.93 -9.04
N TYR A 208 10.51 -11.63 -9.66
CA TYR A 208 10.49 -11.26 -11.09
C TYR A 208 10.56 -9.75 -11.34
N VAL A 209 10.30 -8.95 -10.32
CA VAL A 209 10.34 -7.49 -10.42
C VAL A 209 11.42 -6.89 -9.54
N TYR A 210 11.34 -7.10 -8.20
CA TYR A 210 12.16 -6.31 -7.27
C TYR A 210 13.60 -6.75 -7.19
N TYR A 211 13.90 -8.03 -7.33
CA TYR A 211 15.28 -8.51 -7.42
C TYR A 211 16.06 -7.83 -8.55
N GLN A 212 15.41 -7.57 -9.68
CA GLN A 212 16.02 -6.89 -10.81
C GLN A 212 16.03 -5.37 -10.64
N SER A 213 14.88 -4.76 -10.36
CA SER A 213 14.75 -3.30 -10.28
C SER A 213 15.64 -2.69 -9.19
N ILE A 214 15.69 -3.32 -7.99
CA ILE A 214 16.51 -2.83 -6.89
C ILE A 214 18.00 -2.99 -7.19
N GLY A 215 18.42 -4.16 -7.72
CA GLY A 215 19.82 -4.36 -8.10
C GLY A 215 20.29 -3.38 -9.18
N GLU A 216 19.44 -3.09 -10.17
CA GLU A 216 19.74 -2.09 -11.21
C GLU A 216 19.78 -0.66 -10.65
N LEU A 217 18.85 -0.32 -9.76
CA LEU A 217 18.83 0.99 -9.12
C LEU A 217 20.06 1.19 -8.24
N TYR A 218 20.42 0.19 -7.43
CA TYR A 218 21.61 0.28 -6.60
C TYR A 218 22.89 0.43 -7.44
N ARG A 219 23.01 -0.31 -8.54
CA ARG A 219 24.12 -0.16 -9.49
C ARG A 219 24.16 1.27 -10.05
N LYS A 220 23.01 1.85 -10.46
CA LYS A 220 22.92 3.24 -10.93
C LYS A 220 23.38 4.22 -9.86
N ILE A 221 22.95 4.05 -8.60
CA ILE A 221 23.38 4.89 -7.47
C ILE A 221 24.91 4.82 -7.28
N LYS A 222 25.48 3.60 -7.31
CA LYS A 222 26.94 3.41 -7.24
C LYS A 222 27.68 4.11 -8.39
N GLN A 223 27.17 4.03 -9.61
CA GLN A 223 27.76 4.66 -10.78
C GLN A 223 27.72 6.18 -10.71
N VAL A 224 26.61 6.75 -10.22
CA VAL A 224 26.40 8.22 -10.17
C VAL A 224 27.11 8.85 -8.97
N TYR A 225 27.02 8.26 -7.79
CA TYR A 225 27.51 8.87 -6.54
C TYR A 225 28.79 8.24 -6.00
N GLY A 226 29.14 7.02 -6.42
CA GLY A 226 30.34 6.31 -5.97
C GLY A 226 31.63 7.04 -6.38
N THR A 227 32.63 6.94 -5.52
CA THR A 227 34.01 7.43 -5.77
C THR A 227 34.99 6.40 -5.23
N SER A 228 36.30 6.63 -5.41
CA SER A 228 37.33 5.79 -4.81
C SER A 228 37.21 5.66 -3.28
N ASN A 229 36.62 6.69 -2.63
CA ASN A 229 36.50 6.78 -1.17
C ASN A 229 35.10 6.68 -0.63
N PHE A 230 34.09 6.44 -1.48
CA PHE A 230 32.68 6.36 -1.08
C PHE A 230 31.93 5.31 -1.90
N THR A 231 31.28 4.39 -1.22
CA THR A 231 30.31 3.44 -1.80
C THR A 231 29.01 3.53 -1.02
N PRO A 232 27.87 3.80 -1.67
CA PRO A 232 26.57 3.82 -0.99
C PRO A 232 26.30 2.52 -0.24
N SER A 233 25.64 2.62 0.92
CA SER A 233 25.28 1.45 1.71
C SER A 233 24.34 0.51 0.92
N PRO A 234 24.55 -0.82 0.93
CA PRO A 234 23.59 -1.77 0.38
C PRO A 234 22.22 -1.71 1.07
N ASP A 235 22.17 -1.24 2.32
CA ASP A 235 20.97 -1.10 3.11
C ASP A 235 20.12 0.12 2.75
N ILE A 236 20.52 0.92 1.78
CA ILE A 236 19.80 2.12 1.31
C ILE A 236 18.39 1.79 0.79
N ILE A 237 18.13 0.53 0.34
CA ILE A 237 16.83 0.04 -0.06
C ILE A 237 16.56 -1.28 0.66
N GLN A 238 15.49 -1.32 1.46
CA GLN A 238 15.09 -2.49 2.24
C GLN A 238 13.66 -2.90 1.91
N LEU A 239 13.37 -4.19 2.04
CA LEU A 239 12.03 -4.75 1.84
C LEU A 239 11.51 -5.36 3.14
N GLY A 240 10.25 -5.06 3.44
CA GLY A 240 9.48 -5.70 4.50
C GLY A 240 8.33 -6.52 3.94
N PHE A 241 7.81 -7.44 4.72
CA PHE A 241 6.84 -8.42 4.27
C PHE A 241 5.85 -8.75 5.40
N TRP A 242 4.56 -8.60 5.15
CA TRP A 242 3.51 -8.89 6.14
C TRP A 242 2.69 -10.16 5.88
N PRO A 243 2.50 -10.62 4.63
CA PRO A 243 1.75 -11.86 4.39
C PRO A 243 2.33 -13.04 5.17
N GLY A 244 1.51 -13.69 5.96
CA GLY A 244 1.95 -14.78 6.86
C GLY A 244 2.56 -14.34 8.19
N GLY A 245 2.72 -13.01 8.42
CA GLY A 245 3.17 -12.45 9.71
C GLY A 245 2.15 -11.50 10.35
N ASP A 246 1.24 -10.93 9.57
CA ASP A 246 0.16 -10.05 10.04
C ASP A 246 -1.00 -10.87 10.62
N ARG A 247 -0.99 -11.04 11.94
CA ARG A 247 -1.99 -11.81 12.70
C ARG A 247 -3.16 -10.94 13.16
N ASP A 248 -3.03 -9.61 13.11
CA ASP A 248 -4.06 -8.68 13.60
C ASP A 248 -5.41 -8.93 12.88
N GLY A 249 -6.35 -9.50 13.64
CA GLY A 249 -7.69 -9.84 13.16
C GLY A 249 -7.73 -10.85 12.00
N ASN A 250 -6.70 -11.68 11.84
CA ASN A 250 -6.68 -12.78 10.88
C ASN A 250 -6.32 -14.11 11.57
N PRO A 251 -7.29 -14.90 12.01
CA PRO A 251 -7.06 -16.15 12.72
C PRO A 251 -6.40 -17.24 11.86
N PHE A 252 -6.36 -17.07 10.52
CA PHE A 252 -5.72 -18.01 9.61
C PHE A 252 -4.21 -17.82 9.48
N VAL A 253 -3.65 -16.76 10.06
CA VAL A 253 -2.20 -16.57 10.16
C VAL A 253 -1.71 -17.24 11.44
N THR A 254 -1.45 -18.54 11.36
CA THR A 254 -0.92 -19.34 12.47
C THR A 254 0.61 -19.27 12.52
N ALA A 255 1.19 -19.72 13.65
CA ALA A 255 2.64 -19.83 13.82
C ALA A 255 3.28 -20.71 12.74
N ASP A 256 2.62 -21.80 12.34
CA ASP A 256 3.08 -22.69 11.26
C ASP A 256 3.08 -22.01 9.90
N ILE A 257 2.07 -21.20 9.60
CA ILE A 257 2.02 -20.42 8.35
C ILE A 257 3.18 -19.43 8.31
N THR A 258 3.47 -18.76 9.43
CA THR A 258 4.61 -17.83 9.54
C THR A 258 5.93 -18.52 9.21
N LEU A 259 6.18 -19.70 9.76
CA LEU A 259 7.37 -20.51 9.43
C LEU A 259 7.45 -20.89 7.95
N LYS A 260 6.34 -21.34 7.37
CA LYS A 260 6.28 -21.71 5.94
C LYS A 260 6.59 -20.52 5.04
N VAL A 261 6.04 -19.35 5.37
CA VAL A 261 6.29 -18.13 4.58
C VAL A 261 7.75 -17.71 4.69
N ALA A 262 8.35 -17.76 5.90
CA ALA A 262 9.77 -17.47 6.08
C ALA A 262 10.66 -18.42 5.26
N GLU A 263 10.33 -19.73 5.22
CA GLU A 263 11.03 -20.72 4.41
C GLU A 263 10.89 -20.43 2.91
N GLU A 264 9.69 -20.07 2.43
CA GLU A 264 9.46 -19.73 1.02
C GLU A 264 10.20 -18.47 0.59
N LEU A 265 10.29 -17.45 1.44
CA LEU A 265 11.13 -16.27 1.20
C LEU A 265 12.60 -16.66 1.03
N ARG A 266 13.14 -17.48 1.93
CA ARG A 266 14.52 -17.99 1.87
C ARG A 266 14.77 -18.80 0.61
N ILE A 267 13.92 -19.78 0.33
CA ILE A 267 14.06 -20.65 -0.86
C ILE A 267 13.98 -19.81 -2.14
N SER A 268 13.11 -18.80 -2.17
CA SER A 268 12.93 -17.96 -3.34
C SER A 268 14.18 -17.14 -3.66
N ILE A 269 14.79 -16.48 -2.66
CA ILE A 269 16.03 -15.72 -2.91
C ILE A 269 17.21 -16.64 -3.28
N LEU A 270 17.32 -17.82 -2.67
CA LEU A 270 18.36 -18.79 -3.03
C LEU A 270 18.19 -19.29 -4.47
N LYS A 271 16.97 -19.49 -4.95
CA LYS A 271 16.68 -19.82 -6.35
C LYS A 271 17.13 -18.68 -7.30
N ASP A 272 16.90 -17.42 -6.90
CA ASP A 272 17.29 -16.28 -7.71
C ASP A 272 18.81 -16.13 -7.71
N TYR A 273 19.49 -16.31 -6.58
CA TYR A 273 20.96 -16.38 -6.52
C TYR A 273 21.52 -17.50 -7.39
N TYR A 274 20.97 -18.69 -7.31
CA TYR A 274 21.40 -19.81 -8.14
C TYR A 274 21.23 -19.54 -9.64
N GLY A 275 20.09 -18.95 -10.01
CA GLY A 275 19.81 -18.53 -11.40
C GLY A 275 20.79 -17.46 -11.88
N HIS A 276 21.06 -16.45 -11.05
CA HIS A 276 21.99 -15.36 -11.38
C HIS A 276 23.43 -15.89 -11.46
N LEU A 277 23.85 -16.74 -10.52
CA LEU A 277 25.18 -17.35 -10.51
C LEU A 277 25.47 -18.14 -11.79
N LYS A 278 24.48 -18.79 -12.42
CA LYS A 278 24.65 -19.41 -13.73
C LYS A 278 25.11 -18.42 -14.80
N ASN A 279 24.56 -17.21 -14.78
CA ASN A 279 24.98 -16.17 -15.73
C ASN A 279 26.37 -15.62 -15.41
N VAL A 280 26.71 -15.45 -14.12
CA VAL A 280 28.05 -15.06 -13.64
C VAL A 280 29.06 -16.10 -14.10
N ARG A 281 28.81 -17.40 -13.88
CA ARG A 281 29.71 -18.51 -14.28
C ARG A 281 29.95 -18.58 -15.80
N ARG A 282 28.95 -18.22 -16.61
CA ARG A 282 29.09 -18.15 -18.09
C ARG A 282 30.10 -17.09 -18.53
N ARG A 283 30.31 -16.02 -17.75
CA ARG A 283 31.28 -14.97 -18.00
C ARG A 283 32.63 -15.27 -17.35
N LEU A 284 32.61 -15.79 -16.13
CA LEU A 284 33.80 -16.08 -15.31
C LEU A 284 34.20 -17.56 -15.40
N SER A 285 34.50 -18.03 -16.61
CA SER A 285 34.90 -19.43 -16.88
C SER A 285 36.42 -19.63 -16.71
N PHE A 286 37.10 -18.75 -15.96
CA PHE A 286 38.54 -18.73 -15.81
C PHE A 286 39.02 -19.75 -14.78
N ARG A 287 40.20 -20.31 -14.99
CA ARG A 287 40.81 -21.31 -14.09
C ARG A 287 40.90 -20.74 -12.65
N GLY A 288 40.56 -21.53 -11.67
CA GLY A 288 40.49 -21.14 -10.27
C GLY A 288 39.20 -20.39 -9.90
N VAL A 289 38.84 -19.37 -10.63
CA VAL A 289 37.55 -18.66 -10.42
C VAL A 289 36.34 -19.58 -10.66
N SER A 290 36.38 -20.33 -11.77
CA SER A 290 35.34 -21.30 -12.12
C SER A 290 35.14 -22.37 -11.03
N ASP A 291 36.23 -22.82 -10.40
CA ASP A 291 36.19 -23.86 -9.37
C ASP A 291 35.48 -23.38 -8.10
N VAL A 292 35.78 -22.14 -7.66
CA VAL A 292 35.12 -21.49 -6.51
C VAL A 292 33.64 -21.29 -6.78
N LEU A 293 33.28 -20.74 -7.96
CA LEU A 293 31.89 -20.49 -8.32
C LEU A 293 31.11 -21.79 -8.53
N GLU A 294 31.76 -22.88 -8.96
CA GLU A 294 31.10 -24.19 -9.04
C GLU A 294 30.80 -24.75 -7.67
N LYS A 295 31.72 -24.65 -6.71
CA LYS A 295 31.53 -25.05 -5.32
C LYS A 295 30.34 -24.28 -4.70
N LEU A 296 30.28 -22.94 -4.88
CA LEU A 296 29.18 -22.11 -4.45
C LEU A 296 27.85 -22.56 -5.10
N SER A 297 27.87 -22.83 -6.41
CA SER A 297 26.67 -23.27 -7.14
C SER A 297 26.12 -24.61 -6.62
N LYS A 298 26.98 -25.56 -6.30
CA LYS A 298 26.60 -26.85 -5.71
C LYS A 298 26.00 -26.67 -4.32
N LYS A 299 26.59 -25.81 -3.50
CA LYS A 299 26.08 -25.53 -2.16
C LYS A 299 24.76 -24.80 -2.18
N LEU A 300 24.58 -23.78 -3.04
CA LEU A 300 23.29 -23.11 -3.24
C LEU A 300 22.21 -24.10 -3.67
N TYR A 301 22.51 -24.96 -4.63
CA TYR A 301 21.57 -25.99 -5.07
C TYR A 301 21.17 -26.93 -3.92
N ALA A 302 22.15 -27.42 -3.16
CA ALA A 302 21.86 -28.27 -2.00
C ALA A 302 21.00 -27.53 -0.95
N SER A 303 21.29 -26.28 -0.66
CA SER A 303 20.53 -25.46 0.30
C SER A 303 19.09 -25.15 -0.11
N ILE A 304 18.75 -25.26 -1.40
CA ILE A 304 17.38 -25.10 -1.90
C ILE A 304 16.56 -26.38 -1.65
N PHE A 305 17.16 -27.56 -1.82
CA PHE A 305 16.43 -28.83 -1.86
C PHE A 305 16.66 -29.75 -0.65
N GLN A 306 17.68 -29.49 0.16
CA GLN A 306 18.06 -30.31 1.33
C GLN A 306 17.94 -29.45 2.60
N LYS A 307 17.01 -29.80 3.49
CA LYS A 307 16.73 -28.99 4.71
C LYS A 307 17.94 -28.87 5.65
N ASP A 308 18.81 -29.89 5.69
CA ASP A 308 19.95 -29.90 6.58
C ASP A 308 21.17 -29.10 6.05
N VAL A 309 21.13 -28.68 4.79
CA VAL A 309 22.19 -27.87 4.19
C VAL A 309 21.81 -26.39 4.26
N LYS A 310 22.53 -25.67 5.11
CA LYS A 310 22.33 -24.22 5.27
C LYS A 310 23.46 -23.45 4.59
N ILE A 311 23.16 -22.25 4.10
CA ILE A 311 24.12 -21.27 3.60
C ILE A 311 23.72 -19.90 4.11
N SER A 312 24.68 -19.14 4.61
CA SER A 312 24.46 -17.75 5.02
C SER A 312 24.85 -16.76 3.91
N ALA A 313 24.36 -15.55 3.99
CA ALA A 313 24.75 -14.47 3.07
C ALA A 313 26.27 -14.19 3.17
N GLN A 314 26.83 -14.24 4.39
CA GLN A 314 28.27 -14.03 4.60
C GLN A 314 29.10 -15.12 3.91
N GLU A 315 28.69 -16.37 4.00
CA GLU A 315 29.38 -17.46 3.32
C GLU A 315 29.37 -17.33 1.78
N ILE A 316 28.25 -16.82 1.23
CA ILE A 316 28.20 -16.51 -0.21
C ILE A 316 29.20 -15.39 -0.54
N ILE A 317 29.23 -14.34 0.27
CA ILE A 317 30.14 -13.19 0.09
C ILE A 317 31.61 -13.64 0.19
N ASP A 318 31.96 -14.43 1.18
CA ASP A 318 33.33 -14.93 1.38
C ASP A 318 33.80 -15.72 0.15
N GLN A 319 32.97 -16.55 -0.45
CA GLN A 319 33.32 -17.27 -1.68
C GLN A 319 33.41 -16.35 -2.91
N LEU A 320 32.61 -15.28 -2.98
CA LEU A 320 32.74 -14.27 -4.03
C LEU A 320 34.02 -13.44 -3.86
N ASP A 321 34.43 -13.16 -2.64
CA ASP A 321 35.72 -12.47 -2.33
C ASP A 321 36.91 -13.34 -2.68
N GLU A 322 36.87 -14.66 -2.42
CA GLU A 322 37.86 -15.61 -2.87
C GLU A 322 37.97 -15.62 -4.40
N ALA A 323 36.82 -15.67 -5.10
CA ALA A 323 36.79 -15.62 -6.56
C ALA A 323 37.35 -14.30 -7.10
N GLU A 324 37.03 -13.16 -6.47
CA GLU A 324 37.54 -11.84 -6.86
C GLU A 324 39.07 -11.76 -6.71
N LYS A 325 39.61 -12.26 -5.60
CA LYS A 325 41.05 -12.29 -5.36
C LYS A 325 41.78 -13.02 -6.50
N ILE A 326 41.31 -14.20 -6.88
CA ILE A 326 41.89 -14.97 -8.00
C ILE A 326 41.74 -14.19 -9.31
N LEU A 327 40.60 -13.56 -9.53
CA LEU A 327 40.29 -12.78 -10.72
C LEU A 327 41.26 -11.60 -10.89
N LEU A 328 41.56 -10.89 -9.80
CA LEU A 328 42.47 -9.76 -9.81
C LEU A 328 43.95 -10.22 -9.99
N GLU A 329 44.35 -11.25 -9.27
CA GLU A 329 45.74 -11.73 -9.27
C GLU A 329 46.12 -12.43 -10.59
N GLN A 330 45.22 -13.20 -11.21
CA GLN A 330 45.52 -14.09 -12.32
C GLN A 330 44.84 -13.72 -13.65
N HIS A 331 43.80 -12.88 -13.62
CA HIS A 331 42.93 -12.61 -14.80
C HIS A 331 42.66 -11.12 -15.02
N ASN A 332 43.51 -10.23 -14.47
CA ASN A 332 43.46 -8.77 -14.65
C ASN A 332 42.08 -8.15 -14.35
N GLY A 333 41.29 -8.76 -13.46
CA GLY A 333 39.99 -8.25 -13.07
C GLY A 333 38.90 -8.28 -14.17
N LEU A 334 39.07 -9.11 -15.22
CA LEU A 334 38.14 -9.17 -16.34
C LEU A 334 36.74 -9.62 -15.86
N PHE A 335 35.67 -8.83 -16.17
CA PHE A 335 34.30 -9.02 -15.71
C PHE A 335 34.09 -8.92 -14.18
N ARG A 336 34.93 -8.18 -13.50
CA ARG A 336 34.77 -7.87 -12.07
C ARG A 336 33.43 -7.26 -11.75
N ASP A 337 32.93 -6.37 -12.60
CA ASP A 337 31.63 -5.72 -12.48
C ASP A 337 30.46 -6.69 -12.38
N VAL A 338 30.53 -7.83 -13.06
CA VAL A 338 29.50 -8.90 -12.98
C VAL A 338 29.52 -9.58 -11.62
N LEU A 339 30.71 -9.79 -11.05
CA LEU A 339 30.86 -10.36 -9.71
C LEU A 339 30.38 -9.38 -8.64
N ASP A 340 30.74 -8.12 -8.80
CA ASP A 340 30.33 -7.03 -7.89
C ASP A 340 28.81 -6.86 -7.87
N ASP A 341 28.13 -6.87 -9.03
CA ASP A 341 26.66 -6.80 -9.11
C ASP A 341 26.01 -7.95 -8.36
N TYR A 342 26.54 -9.16 -8.49
CA TYR A 342 26.02 -10.32 -7.78
C TYR A 342 26.24 -10.20 -6.26
N ARG A 343 27.44 -9.77 -5.83
CA ARG A 343 27.77 -9.52 -4.41
C ARG A 343 26.86 -8.45 -3.80
N ASP A 344 26.63 -7.37 -4.51
CA ASP A 344 25.75 -6.28 -4.07
C ASP A 344 24.33 -6.79 -3.81
N ARG A 345 23.78 -7.63 -4.69
CA ARG A 345 22.47 -8.24 -4.48
C ARG A 345 22.45 -9.14 -3.25
N VAL A 346 23.51 -9.90 -3.00
CA VAL A 346 23.60 -10.73 -1.78
C VAL A 346 23.61 -9.85 -0.53
N LYS A 347 24.30 -8.72 -0.56
CA LYS A 347 24.31 -7.75 0.56
C LYS A 347 22.93 -7.11 0.78
N ILE A 348 22.22 -6.75 -0.29
CA ILE A 348 20.90 -6.14 -0.23
C ILE A 348 19.85 -7.12 0.32
N PHE A 349 19.74 -8.31 -0.28
CA PHE A 349 18.63 -9.22 -0.01
C PHE A 349 18.93 -10.29 1.06
N GLY A 350 20.19 -10.46 1.45
CA GLY A 350 20.59 -11.47 2.41
C GLY A 350 20.11 -12.87 2.04
N THR A 351 19.78 -13.69 3.03
CA THR A 351 19.13 -14.98 2.85
C THR A 351 17.63 -14.93 3.20
N HIS A 352 17.10 -13.76 3.54
CA HIS A 352 15.72 -13.54 3.96
C HIS A 352 14.81 -12.97 2.86
N PHE A 353 15.37 -12.40 1.80
CA PHE A 353 14.71 -11.69 0.69
C PHE A 353 13.99 -10.41 1.12
N ALA A 354 13.07 -10.51 2.06
CA ALA A 354 12.38 -9.41 2.71
C ALA A 354 12.18 -9.73 4.19
N THR A 355 12.22 -8.71 5.05
CA THR A 355 11.99 -8.87 6.49
C THR A 355 10.53 -9.23 6.74
N LEU A 356 10.28 -10.39 7.32
CA LEU A 356 8.95 -10.79 7.75
C LEU A 356 8.64 -10.17 9.12
N ASP A 357 7.62 -9.31 9.19
CA ASP A 357 7.19 -8.68 10.44
C ASP A 357 6.06 -9.49 11.09
N ILE A 358 6.06 -9.60 12.41
CA ILE A 358 4.89 -10.05 13.18
C ILE A 358 4.06 -8.81 13.51
N ARG A 359 2.73 -8.87 13.31
CA ARG A 359 1.80 -7.85 13.77
C ARG A 359 0.62 -8.47 14.50
N GLN A 360 0.30 -7.96 15.70
CA GLN A 360 -0.82 -8.42 16.51
C GLN A 360 -1.43 -7.26 17.32
N ASP A 361 -2.68 -7.42 17.71
CA ASP A 361 -3.48 -6.46 18.47
C ASP A 361 -3.07 -6.47 19.96
N SER A 362 -2.92 -5.29 20.57
CA SER A 362 -2.56 -5.10 21.97
C SER A 362 -3.52 -5.80 22.95
N ARG A 363 -4.79 -5.87 22.58
CA ARG A 363 -5.82 -6.54 23.40
C ARG A 363 -5.62 -8.05 23.47
N VAL A 364 -5.07 -8.63 22.40
CA VAL A 364 -4.65 -10.06 22.41
C VAL A 364 -3.46 -10.23 23.32
N HIS A 365 -2.47 -9.34 23.27
CA HIS A 365 -1.32 -9.39 24.16
C HIS A 365 -1.73 -9.27 25.62
N GLN A 366 -2.65 -8.37 25.95
CA GLN A 366 -3.17 -8.22 27.32
C GLN A 366 -3.79 -9.52 27.82
N LYS A 367 -4.65 -10.16 27.00
CA LYS A 367 -5.23 -11.46 27.35
C LYS A 367 -4.15 -12.53 27.59
N VAL A 368 -3.18 -12.62 26.68
CA VAL A 368 -2.08 -13.59 26.79
C VAL A 368 -1.27 -13.35 28.07
N VAL A 369 -0.94 -12.10 28.40
CA VAL A 369 -0.23 -11.77 29.64
C VAL A 369 -1.05 -12.06 30.88
N ASP A 370 -2.35 -11.87 30.86
CA ASP A 370 -3.26 -12.25 31.93
C ASP A 370 -3.27 -13.77 32.15
N ASP A 371 -3.35 -14.59 31.08
CA ASP A 371 -3.28 -16.06 31.15
C ASP A 371 -1.91 -16.50 31.71
N ILE A 372 -0.83 -15.88 31.25
CA ILE A 372 0.54 -16.12 31.76
C ILE A 372 0.62 -15.78 33.24
N PHE A 373 0.09 -14.62 33.67
CA PHE A 373 0.11 -14.20 35.06
C PHE A 373 -0.60 -15.21 35.96
N VAL A 374 -1.80 -15.67 35.59
CA VAL A 374 -2.52 -16.70 36.34
C VAL A 374 -1.70 -17.99 36.42
N LYS A 375 -1.10 -18.42 35.32
CA LYS A 375 -0.29 -19.66 35.25
C LYS A 375 0.96 -19.58 36.14
N VAL A 376 1.67 -18.45 36.11
CA VAL A 376 2.96 -18.29 36.81
C VAL A 376 2.77 -17.95 38.29
N SER A 377 1.79 -17.12 38.61
CA SER A 377 1.57 -16.64 39.98
C SER A 377 0.59 -17.51 40.77
N GLY A 378 -0.32 -18.22 40.11
CA GLY A 378 -1.45 -18.89 40.76
C GLY A 378 -2.53 -17.96 41.29
N LEU A 379 -2.45 -16.66 41.03
CA LEU A 379 -3.37 -15.64 41.49
C LEU A 379 -4.45 -15.33 40.46
N ALA A 380 -5.59 -14.81 40.89
CA ALA A 380 -6.64 -14.35 39.96
C ALA A 380 -6.19 -13.12 39.15
N VAL A 381 -6.70 -12.96 37.94
CA VAL A 381 -6.35 -11.86 37.01
C VAL A 381 -6.54 -10.49 37.68
N ASP A 382 -7.66 -10.29 38.37
CA ASP A 382 -8.02 -8.99 38.94
C ASP A 382 -7.30 -8.71 40.29
N SER A 383 -6.42 -9.60 40.72
CA SER A 383 -5.68 -9.44 42.00
C SER A 383 -4.60 -8.36 41.95
N LYS A 384 -4.18 -7.95 40.74
CA LYS A 384 -3.13 -6.95 40.52
C LYS A 384 -3.45 -6.07 39.30
N SER A 385 -2.97 -4.82 39.36
CA SER A 385 -2.97 -3.92 38.18
C SER A 385 -2.07 -4.45 37.06
N ASN A 386 -2.23 -3.92 35.84
CA ASN A 386 -1.40 -4.35 34.72
C ASN A 386 0.11 -4.11 34.94
N ASP A 387 0.47 -2.96 35.54
CA ASP A 387 1.87 -2.65 35.85
C ASP A 387 2.44 -3.61 36.91
N GLU A 388 1.66 -3.95 37.93
CA GLU A 388 2.07 -4.92 38.93
C GLU A 388 2.23 -6.33 38.35
N LYS A 389 1.39 -6.74 37.36
CA LYS A 389 1.53 -8.01 36.66
C LYS A 389 2.82 -8.02 35.82
N ILE A 390 3.06 -6.96 35.05
CA ILE A 390 4.27 -6.81 34.24
C ILE A 390 5.52 -6.90 35.14
N ASN A 391 5.57 -6.14 36.22
CA ASN A 391 6.70 -6.16 37.15
C ASN A 391 6.91 -7.54 37.76
N TYR A 392 5.85 -8.21 38.23
CA TYR A 392 5.92 -9.57 38.75
C TYR A 392 6.49 -10.57 37.71
N LEU A 393 6.04 -10.48 36.48
CA LEU A 393 6.49 -11.35 35.38
C LEU A 393 7.91 -11.01 34.94
N LEU A 394 8.35 -9.76 34.99
CA LEU A 394 9.73 -9.35 34.74
C LEU A 394 10.69 -9.90 35.79
N GLU A 395 10.28 -10.06 37.04
CA GLU A 395 11.09 -10.66 38.08
C GLU A 395 11.06 -12.20 38.05
N SER A 396 10.10 -12.79 37.35
CA SER A 396 9.96 -14.25 37.25
C SER A 396 11.06 -14.88 36.40
N ASN A 397 11.53 -16.07 36.81
CA ASN A 397 12.42 -16.94 36.03
C ASN A 397 11.66 -18.09 35.34
N ALA A 398 10.34 -18.00 35.22
CA ALA A 398 9.55 -19.01 34.51
C ALA A 398 9.89 -19.04 33.02
N VAL A 399 9.97 -20.24 32.48
CA VAL A 399 10.05 -20.45 31.03
C VAL A 399 8.75 -21.14 30.62
N LEU A 400 8.03 -20.50 29.70
CA LEU A 400 6.71 -20.97 29.26
C LEU A 400 6.85 -22.04 28.18
N ASN A 401 5.98 -23.07 28.27
CA ASN A 401 5.73 -23.95 27.12
C ASN A 401 4.36 -23.56 26.53
N PRO A 402 4.28 -23.17 25.25
CA PRO A 402 2.99 -22.83 24.61
C PRO A 402 1.90 -23.88 24.79
N ASP A 403 2.26 -25.16 24.76
CA ASP A 403 1.32 -26.29 24.89
C ASP A 403 0.75 -26.46 26.30
N ASP A 404 1.22 -25.69 27.29
CA ASP A 404 0.69 -25.67 28.64
C ASP A 404 -0.57 -24.78 28.79
N PHE A 405 -1.00 -24.11 27.74
CA PHE A 405 -2.14 -23.20 27.73
C PHE A 405 -3.31 -23.82 26.95
N GLU A 406 -4.51 -23.78 27.55
CA GLU A 406 -5.73 -24.30 26.92
C GLU A 406 -6.30 -23.33 25.88
N ASP A 407 -6.08 -22.01 26.03
CA ASP A 407 -6.54 -21.00 25.08
C ASP A 407 -5.67 -21.05 23.81
N GLU A 408 -6.31 -21.35 22.69
CA GLU A 408 -5.65 -21.48 21.39
C GLU A 408 -4.93 -20.19 20.96
N MET A 409 -5.52 -19.01 21.27
CA MET A 409 -4.91 -17.73 20.92
C MET A 409 -3.63 -17.48 21.71
N THR A 410 -3.63 -17.81 23.00
CA THR A 410 -2.45 -17.74 23.88
C THR A 410 -1.36 -18.70 23.41
N CYS A 411 -1.71 -19.95 23.16
CA CYS A 411 -0.80 -20.96 22.62
C CYS A 411 -0.15 -20.48 21.31
N GLU A 412 -0.96 -20.05 20.31
CA GLU A 412 -0.48 -19.60 19.01
C GLU A 412 0.35 -18.32 19.08
N THR A 413 0.03 -17.38 20.00
CA THR A 413 0.83 -16.15 20.19
C THR A 413 2.20 -16.50 20.74
N LEU A 414 2.29 -17.38 21.75
CA LEU A 414 3.57 -17.81 22.29
C LEU A 414 4.38 -18.63 21.26
N LYS A 415 3.75 -19.52 20.48
CA LYS A 415 4.42 -20.25 19.39
C LYS A 415 5.01 -19.31 18.36
N SER A 416 4.31 -18.22 18.03
CA SER A 416 4.83 -17.23 17.07
C SER A 416 6.07 -16.51 17.60
N ILE A 417 6.17 -16.28 18.90
CA ILE A 417 7.38 -15.71 19.54
C ILE A 417 8.53 -16.72 19.50
N TYR A 418 8.31 -17.97 19.82
CA TYR A 418 9.34 -19.03 19.70
C TYR A 418 9.86 -19.16 18.25
N ASN A 419 9.00 -19.01 17.28
CA ASN A 419 9.38 -19.11 15.87
C ASN A 419 10.34 -18.00 15.40
N ILE A 420 10.40 -16.85 16.10
CA ILE A 420 11.32 -15.76 15.74
C ILE A 420 12.76 -16.27 15.75
N LYS A 421 13.18 -16.96 16.82
CA LYS A 421 14.55 -17.50 16.96
C LYS A 421 14.86 -18.47 15.84
N LEU A 422 13.93 -19.37 15.56
CA LEU A 422 14.08 -20.38 14.50
C LEU A 422 14.19 -19.75 13.10
N ILE A 423 13.42 -18.69 12.83
CA ILE A 423 13.49 -17.97 11.57
C ILE A 423 14.81 -17.20 11.47
N GLN A 424 15.26 -16.55 12.54
CA GLN A 424 16.54 -15.84 12.57
C GLN A 424 17.72 -16.80 12.34
N GLU A 425 17.69 -18.01 12.90
CA GLU A 425 18.72 -19.03 12.66
C GLU A 425 18.80 -19.48 11.19
N ASN A 426 17.66 -19.52 10.49
CA ASN A 426 17.60 -20.01 9.12
C ASN A 426 17.78 -18.90 8.07
N ASN A 427 17.23 -17.72 8.32
CA ASN A 427 17.14 -16.61 7.37
C ASN A 427 18.08 -15.44 7.71
N GLY A 428 18.78 -15.52 8.87
CA GLY A 428 19.51 -14.40 9.44
C GLY A 428 18.63 -13.51 10.32
N GLU A 429 19.24 -12.69 11.19
CA GLU A 429 18.50 -11.78 12.10
C GLU A 429 17.48 -10.90 11.35
N ARG A 430 17.86 -10.37 10.20
CA ARG A 430 16.99 -9.52 9.35
C ARG A 430 15.79 -10.28 8.79
N GLY A 431 15.75 -11.61 8.86
CA GLY A 431 14.63 -12.42 8.42
C GLY A 431 13.36 -12.16 9.23
N MET A 432 13.51 -11.92 10.54
CA MET A 432 12.42 -11.57 11.43
C MET A 432 12.97 -10.85 12.67
N HIS A 433 12.97 -9.52 12.64
CA HIS A 433 13.49 -8.72 13.77
C HIS A 433 12.54 -7.59 14.19
N ARG A 434 11.24 -7.72 13.87
CA ARG A 434 10.25 -6.68 14.17
C ARG A 434 8.96 -7.29 14.67
N TYR A 435 8.41 -6.67 15.71
CA TYR A 435 7.11 -7.00 16.27
C TYR A 435 6.26 -5.73 16.36
N ILE A 436 5.18 -5.66 15.60
CA ILE A 436 4.30 -4.49 15.49
C ILE A 436 3.06 -4.72 16.36
N ILE A 437 2.67 -3.72 17.12
CA ILE A 437 1.54 -3.77 18.03
C ILE A 437 0.47 -2.81 17.53
N SER A 438 -0.65 -3.31 17.02
CA SER A 438 -1.80 -2.47 16.68
C SER A 438 -2.61 -2.07 17.92
N ASN A 439 -3.33 -0.96 17.84
CA ASN A 439 -4.02 -0.36 18.97
C ASN A 439 -3.11 -0.14 20.20
N SER A 440 -1.93 0.44 19.98
CA SER A 440 -0.94 0.66 21.05
C SER A 440 -1.11 2.05 21.65
N ASP A 441 -1.97 2.16 22.64
CA ASP A 441 -2.34 3.45 23.26
C ASP A 441 -1.77 3.62 24.68
N GLU A 442 -1.10 2.59 25.22
CA GLU A 442 -0.56 2.56 26.58
C GLU A 442 0.83 1.91 26.64
N VAL A 443 1.61 2.29 27.66
CA VAL A 443 2.98 1.76 27.93
C VAL A 443 2.98 0.24 28.05
N LYS A 444 1.97 -0.32 28.73
CA LYS A 444 1.82 -1.77 28.92
C LYS A 444 1.78 -2.55 27.61
N ASP A 445 1.27 -1.96 26.51
CA ASP A 445 1.14 -2.65 25.24
C ASP A 445 2.50 -3.07 24.69
N VAL A 446 3.50 -2.20 24.83
CA VAL A 446 4.90 -2.47 24.48
C VAL A 446 5.56 -3.43 25.47
N MET A 447 5.36 -3.21 26.77
CA MET A 447 5.97 -4.02 27.82
C MET A 447 5.43 -5.45 27.84
N ASN A 448 4.17 -5.68 27.48
CA ASN A 448 3.58 -7.01 27.33
C ASN A 448 4.37 -7.87 26.32
N VAL A 449 4.75 -7.30 25.19
CA VAL A 449 5.55 -8.03 24.17
C VAL A 449 6.95 -8.35 24.72
N TYR A 450 7.59 -7.42 25.40
CA TYR A 450 8.90 -7.63 26.02
C TYR A 450 8.85 -8.76 27.08
N VAL A 451 7.84 -8.75 27.95
CA VAL A 451 7.62 -9.79 28.97
C VAL A 451 7.40 -11.15 28.34
N MET A 452 6.53 -11.23 27.33
CA MET A 452 6.29 -12.49 26.61
C MET A 452 7.58 -13.06 26.01
N MET A 453 8.43 -12.23 25.39
CA MET A 453 9.72 -12.69 24.87
C MET A 453 10.62 -13.23 25.97
N LYS A 454 10.76 -12.51 27.07
CA LYS A 454 11.57 -12.98 28.21
C LYS A 454 11.10 -14.34 28.71
N LEU A 455 9.80 -14.51 28.94
CA LEU A 455 9.21 -15.74 29.44
C LEU A 455 9.19 -16.89 28.40
N CYS A 456 9.31 -16.59 27.11
CA CYS A 456 9.60 -17.58 26.08
C CYS A 456 11.09 -18.00 26.04
N GLY A 457 11.90 -17.63 27.05
CA GLY A 457 13.27 -18.07 27.20
C GLY A 457 14.30 -17.27 26.42
N TYR A 458 13.96 -16.07 25.96
CA TYR A 458 14.96 -15.12 25.45
C TYR A 458 15.69 -14.46 26.61
N SER A 459 17.00 -14.58 26.66
CA SER A 459 17.82 -13.70 27.51
C SER A 459 17.73 -12.25 27.03
N GLU A 460 18.03 -11.29 27.87
CA GLU A 460 18.05 -9.89 27.46
C GLU A 460 18.93 -9.64 26.23
N ASP A 461 20.01 -10.39 26.06
CA ASP A 461 20.94 -10.26 24.93
C ASP A 461 20.40 -10.93 23.65
N GLU A 462 19.44 -11.84 23.75
CA GLU A 462 18.82 -12.53 22.62
C GLU A 462 17.56 -11.82 22.10
N ILE A 463 17.03 -10.80 22.80
CA ILE A 463 15.90 -10.00 22.32
C ILE A 463 16.39 -9.03 21.23
N ASN A 464 16.64 -9.56 20.04
CA ASN A 464 17.08 -8.82 18.84
C ASN A 464 15.90 -8.34 18.01
N ILE A 465 14.85 -7.78 18.67
CA ILE A 465 13.57 -7.41 18.05
C ILE A 465 13.32 -5.93 18.27
N ASP A 466 12.98 -5.23 17.21
CA ASP A 466 12.41 -3.89 17.30
C ASP A 466 10.93 -4.02 17.66
N ILE A 467 10.53 -3.58 18.85
CA ILE A 467 9.11 -3.53 19.27
C ILE A 467 8.53 -2.21 18.76
N VAL A 468 7.50 -2.31 17.93
CA VAL A 468 6.97 -1.18 17.15
C VAL A 468 5.53 -0.88 17.57
N PRO A 469 5.30 0.17 18.40
CA PRO A 469 3.93 0.62 18.68
C PRO A 469 3.32 1.26 17.44
N LEU A 470 2.03 0.97 17.19
CA LEU A 470 1.22 1.59 16.14
C LEU A 470 0.15 2.48 16.78
N PHE A 471 0.25 3.78 16.54
CA PHE A 471 -0.77 4.77 16.90
C PHE A 471 -1.64 5.04 15.66
N GLU A 472 -2.92 4.70 15.72
CA GLU A 472 -3.81 4.70 14.54
C GLU A 472 -5.14 5.41 14.74
N THR A 473 -5.52 5.73 15.98
CA THR A 473 -6.70 6.54 16.29
C THR A 473 -6.33 7.99 16.59
N MET A 474 -7.30 8.92 16.56
CA MET A 474 -7.05 10.31 16.95
C MET A 474 -6.59 10.37 18.43
N GLU A 475 -7.22 9.61 19.30
CA GLU A 475 -6.86 9.52 20.73
C GLU A 475 -5.45 8.92 20.92
N GLY A 476 -5.13 7.83 20.21
CA GLY A 476 -3.80 7.20 20.29
C GLY A 476 -2.69 8.14 19.79
N LEU A 477 -2.93 8.88 18.71
CA LEU A 477 -1.98 9.89 18.21
C LEU A 477 -1.77 11.03 19.24
N ASP A 478 -2.81 11.45 19.94
CA ASP A 478 -2.69 12.47 21.00
C ASP A 478 -1.89 11.98 22.21
N LYS A 479 -2.06 10.71 22.61
CA LYS A 479 -1.34 10.06 23.72
C LYS A 479 0.09 9.65 23.37
N SER A 480 0.43 9.57 22.09
CA SER A 480 1.70 9.00 21.61
C SER A 480 2.94 9.62 22.24
N GLU A 481 2.93 10.94 22.50
CA GLU A 481 4.03 11.63 23.17
C GLU A 481 4.21 11.14 24.61
N GLU A 482 3.13 11.04 25.39
CA GLU A 482 3.16 10.60 26.80
C GLU A 482 3.63 9.14 26.92
N VAL A 483 3.07 8.26 26.08
CA VAL A 483 3.45 6.84 26.05
C VAL A 483 4.94 6.68 25.75
N MET A 484 5.44 7.35 24.71
CA MET A 484 6.85 7.22 24.34
C MET A 484 7.79 7.88 25.35
N ARG A 485 7.41 8.99 25.95
CA ARG A 485 8.18 9.64 27.02
C ARG A 485 8.33 8.72 28.22
N THR A 486 7.27 8.03 28.61
CA THR A 486 7.29 7.06 29.71
C THR A 486 8.16 5.85 29.37
N LEU A 487 8.03 5.29 28.17
CA LEU A 487 8.86 4.17 27.71
C LEU A 487 10.35 4.51 27.66
N TYR A 488 10.72 5.71 27.21
CA TYR A 488 12.13 6.14 27.21
C TYR A 488 12.70 6.38 28.59
N SER A 489 11.84 6.54 29.61
CA SER A 489 12.22 6.68 31.01
C SER A 489 12.28 5.34 31.75
N ASP A 490 11.66 4.28 31.21
CA ASP A 490 11.67 2.94 31.79
C ASP A 490 13.05 2.29 31.64
N GLU A 491 13.65 1.85 32.76
CA GLU A 491 15.01 1.31 32.77
C GLU A 491 15.18 0.00 32.00
N VAL A 492 14.13 -0.85 31.95
CA VAL A 492 14.16 -2.13 31.22
C VAL A 492 14.09 -1.85 29.74
N TYR A 493 13.14 -1.01 29.32
CA TYR A 493 12.97 -0.70 27.92
C TYR A 493 14.13 0.12 27.35
N LYS A 494 14.70 1.04 28.14
CA LYS A 494 15.89 1.81 27.76
C LYS A 494 17.11 0.92 27.50
N LYS A 495 17.34 -0.09 28.35
CA LYS A 495 18.38 -1.10 28.10
C LYS A 495 18.14 -1.88 26.82
N HIS A 496 16.89 -2.24 26.54
CA HIS A 496 16.53 -2.88 25.27
C HIS A 496 16.86 -1.98 24.06
N LEU A 497 16.47 -0.70 24.11
CA LEU A 497 16.76 0.25 23.03
C LEU A 497 18.26 0.47 22.82
N ALA A 498 19.05 0.48 23.89
CA ALA A 498 20.52 0.57 23.78
C ALA A 498 21.10 -0.59 22.94
N LYS A 499 20.58 -1.80 23.10
CA LYS A 499 20.95 -2.98 22.28
C LYS A 499 20.47 -2.86 20.82
N ARG A 500 19.43 -2.09 20.58
CA ARG A 500 18.91 -1.76 19.24
C ARG A 500 19.51 -0.47 18.67
N ASN A 501 20.73 -0.10 19.05
CA ASN A 501 21.45 1.10 18.62
C ASN A 501 20.71 2.41 18.94
N ASN A 502 20.02 2.48 20.04
CA ASN A 502 19.14 3.59 20.45
C ASN A 502 18.13 3.98 19.36
N LYS A 503 17.67 3.00 18.59
CA LYS A 503 16.69 3.20 17.52
C LYS A 503 15.31 2.77 18.00
N GLN A 504 14.34 3.66 17.85
CA GLN A 504 12.92 3.37 18.05
C GLN A 504 12.16 3.52 16.75
N ILE A 505 11.43 2.50 16.36
CA ILE A 505 10.49 2.57 15.23
C ILE A 505 9.09 2.80 15.80
N ILE A 506 8.39 3.79 15.25
CA ILE A 506 7.01 4.13 15.63
C ILE A 506 6.15 4.09 14.38
N MET A 507 5.11 3.27 14.40
CA MET A 507 4.18 3.19 13.29
C MET A 507 3.00 4.15 13.48
N LEU A 508 2.59 4.81 12.39
CA LEU A 508 1.49 5.76 12.36
C LEU A 508 0.43 5.31 11.35
N GLY A 509 -0.81 5.20 11.82
CA GLY A 509 -1.92 4.67 11.03
C GLY A 509 -2.68 5.73 10.26
N PHE A 510 -2.39 5.87 8.96
CA PHE A 510 -3.08 6.84 8.10
C PHE A 510 -4.49 6.41 7.71
N SER A 511 -4.70 5.12 7.45
CA SER A 511 -5.99 4.63 6.96
C SER A 511 -7.08 4.69 8.02
N ASP A 512 -6.79 4.18 9.21
CA ASP A 512 -7.73 4.21 10.34
C ASP A 512 -7.86 5.63 10.88
N GLY A 513 -6.78 6.40 10.93
CA GLY A 513 -6.83 7.83 11.27
C GLY A 513 -7.71 8.64 10.33
N THR A 514 -7.64 8.42 9.01
CA THR A 514 -8.53 9.12 8.05
C THR A 514 -9.99 8.68 8.18
N LYS A 515 -10.24 7.39 8.44
CA LYS A 515 -11.58 6.89 8.75
C LYS A 515 -12.14 7.57 9.99
N ASP A 516 -11.33 7.75 11.03
CA ASP A 516 -11.74 8.33 12.31
C ASP A 516 -11.85 9.85 12.27
N GLY A 517 -10.81 10.54 11.79
CA GLY A 517 -10.66 12.01 11.88
C GLY A 517 -11.04 12.79 10.62
N GLY A 518 -11.28 12.10 9.48
CA GLY A 518 -11.35 12.75 8.17
C GLY A 518 -9.96 13.14 7.64
N TYR A 519 -9.90 13.47 6.34
CA TYR A 519 -8.62 13.61 5.63
C TYR A 519 -7.70 14.68 6.19
N LEU A 520 -8.21 15.91 6.38
CA LEU A 520 -7.40 17.06 6.82
C LEU A 520 -6.89 16.88 8.24
N LYS A 521 -7.78 16.52 9.19
CA LYS A 521 -7.43 16.34 10.59
C LYS A 521 -6.43 15.21 10.78
N ALA A 522 -6.67 14.07 10.16
CA ALA A 522 -5.78 12.90 10.29
C ALA A 522 -4.35 13.21 9.82
N ASN A 523 -4.19 13.83 8.66
CA ASN A 523 -2.86 14.20 8.15
C ASN A 523 -2.16 15.25 9.02
N TRP A 524 -2.90 16.25 9.51
CA TRP A 524 -2.35 17.25 10.42
C TRP A 524 -1.94 16.66 11.76
N GLN A 525 -2.76 15.78 12.33
CA GLN A 525 -2.48 15.11 13.59
C GLN A 525 -1.22 14.24 13.48
N ILE A 526 -1.09 13.47 12.39
CA ILE A 526 0.13 12.67 12.12
C ILE A 526 1.36 13.57 11.98
N TYR A 527 1.24 14.69 11.27
CA TYR A 527 2.34 15.65 11.11
C TYR A 527 2.81 16.18 12.47
N THR A 528 1.90 16.68 13.29
CA THR A 528 2.22 17.21 14.62
C THR A 528 2.71 16.14 15.59
N SER A 529 2.16 14.91 15.52
CA SER A 529 2.66 13.79 16.31
C SER A 529 4.09 13.42 15.91
N LYS A 530 4.43 13.40 14.63
CA LYS A 530 5.82 13.18 14.18
C LYS A 530 6.78 14.23 14.74
N GLU A 531 6.40 15.51 14.76
CA GLU A 531 7.22 16.56 15.35
C GLU A 531 7.46 16.36 16.86
N LYS A 532 6.38 16.11 17.61
CA LYS A 532 6.46 15.84 19.05
C LYS A 532 7.32 14.60 19.35
N LEU A 533 7.08 13.51 18.63
CA LEU A 533 7.83 12.26 18.77
C LEU A 533 9.31 12.41 18.36
N THR A 534 9.61 13.21 17.36
CA THR A 534 10.99 13.57 17.01
C THR A 534 11.68 14.25 18.18
N LYS A 535 11.05 15.30 18.69
CA LYS A 535 11.59 16.10 19.80
C LYS A 535 11.89 15.25 21.04
N ILE A 536 10.92 14.45 21.50
CA ILE A 536 11.12 13.63 22.71
C ILE A 536 12.16 12.52 22.51
N SER A 537 12.26 11.99 21.27
CA SER A 537 13.28 10.99 20.97
C SER A 537 14.68 11.60 21.02
N GLU A 538 14.87 12.78 20.42
CA GLU A 538 16.13 13.52 20.49
C GLU A 538 16.51 13.91 21.95
N GLU A 539 15.54 14.38 22.73
CA GLU A 539 15.73 14.71 24.18
C GLU A 539 16.22 13.50 24.98
N ASN A 540 15.87 12.29 24.58
CA ASN A 540 16.28 11.03 25.22
C ASN A 540 17.45 10.31 24.51
N GLY A 541 18.06 10.93 23.51
CA GLY A 541 19.18 10.34 22.76
C GLY A 541 18.79 9.15 21.87
N MET A 542 17.51 9.08 21.47
CA MET A 542 16.96 8.02 20.62
C MET A 542 16.86 8.47 19.17
N LYS A 543 17.21 7.58 18.25
CA LYS A 543 17.01 7.75 16.80
C LYS A 543 15.62 7.22 16.42
N VAL A 544 14.65 8.11 16.21
CA VAL A 544 13.30 7.69 15.82
C VAL A 544 13.23 7.41 14.31
N VAL A 545 12.50 6.38 13.94
CA VAL A 545 12.11 6.03 12.58
C VAL A 545 10.59 5.95 12.50
N PHE A 546 9.99 6.72 11.61
CA PHE A 546 8.55 6.67 11.38
C PHE A 546 8.21 5.63 10.32
N PHE A 547 7.31 4.72 10.68
CA PHE A 547 6.74 3.75 9.78
C PHE A 547 5.30 4.16 9.43
N ASP A 548 5.09 4.61 8.20
CA ASP A 548 3.81 5.15 7.75
C ASP A 548 2.89 4.05 7.22
N GLY A 549 1.82 3.77 7.95
CA GLY A 549 0.76 2.84 7.56
C GLY A 549 -0.17 3.45 6.51
N ARG A 550 0.37 3.77 5.32
CA ARG A 550 -0.35 4.47 4.26
C ARG A 550 -1.08 3.49 3.33
N GLY A 551 -2.33 3.86 2.94
CA GLY A 551 -3.02 3.22 1.84
C GLY A 551 -2.68 3.83 0.47
N GLY A 552 -3.27 3.32 -0.62
CA GLY A 552 -3.07 3.86 -1.97
C GLY A 552 -3.75 5.22 -2.19
N PRO A 553 -5.07 5.34 -1.95
CA PRO A 553 -5.81 6.57 -2.21
C PRO A 553 -5.65 7.60 -1.10
N PRO A 554 -5.90 8.91 -1.41
CA PRO A 554 -5.92 9.97 -0.40
C PRO A 554 -6.86 9.70 0.78
N ALA A 555 -8.03 9.11 0.52
CA ALA A 555 -8.98 8.69 1.55
C ALA A 555 -8.42 7.66 2.56
N ARG A 556 -7.24 7.10 2.30
CA ARG A 556 -6.50 6.20 3.18
C ARG A 556 -5.09 6.72 3.48
N GLY A 557 -4.90 8.04 3.38
CA GLY A 557 -3.63 8.72 3.60
C GLY A 557 -2.61 8.60 2.46
N GLY A 558 -3.01 8.04 1.32
CA GLY A 558 -2.16 7.92 0.13
C GLY A 558 -2.08 9.20 -0.69
N GLY A 559 -1.77 9.06 -1.98
CA GLY A 559 -1.54 10.13 -2.93
C GLY A 559 -0.11 10.12 -3.45
N LYS A 560 0.38 11.24 -3.96
CA LYS A 560 1.74 11.36 -4.47
C LYS A 560 2.78 11.17 -3.36
N THR A 561 3.48 10.06 -3.41
CA THR A 561 4.39 9.64 -2.34
C THR A 561 5.64 10.52 -2.28
N HIS A 562 6.23 10.86 -3.43
CA HIS A 562 7.37 11.77 -3.48
C HIS A 562 7.03 13.12 -2.86
N ASP A 563 5.97 13.79 -3.34
CA ASP A 563 5.57 15.11 -2.88
C ASP A 563 5.26 15.12 -1.38
N PHE A 564 4.65 14.05 -0.88
CA PHE A 564 4.36 13.91 0.54
C PHE A 564 5.64 13.88 1.40
N TYR A 565 6.63 13.03 1.07
CA TYR A 565 7.86 12.96 1.85
C TYR A 565 8.77 14.17 1.62
N ALA A 566 8.79 14.71 0.42
CA ALA A 566 9.53 15.92 0.13
C ALA A 566 8.95 17.16 0.82
N SER A 567 7.66 17.17 1.19
CA SER A 567 6.99 18.29 1.87
C SER A 567 7.05 18.26 3.40
N GLN A 568 7.63 17.23 4.00
CA GLN A 568 7.77 17.17 5.46
C GLN A 568 8.75 18.21 5.96
N GLY A 569 8.42 18.87 7.10
CA GLY A 569 9.25 19.92 7.70
C GLY A 569 10.57 19.39 8.29
N ASN A 570 11.49 20.31 8.56
CA ASN A 570 12.80 20.00 9.16
C ASN A 570 12.70 19.55 10.62
N THR A 571 11.56 19.77 11.25
CA THR A 571 11.25 19.38 12.64
C THR A 571 10.87 17.90 12.77
N ILE A 572 10.71 17.21 11.65
CA ILE A 572 10.39 15.77 11.60
C ILE A 572 11.64 14.98 11.27
N ALA A 573 11.95 13.98 12.08
CA ALA A 573 13.08 13.09 11.84
C ALA A 573 12.95 12.36 10.49
N ASN A 574 14.01 12.45 9.70
CA ASN A 574 14.10 11.85 8.37
C ASN A 574 15.28 10.85 8.32
N ASN A 575 15.34 9.94 9.29
CA ASN A 575 16.38 8.92 9.37
C ASN A 575 16.17 7.79 8.36
N GLN A 576 14.92 7.51 8.06
CA GLN A 576 14.48 6.48 7.10
C GLN A 576 13.08 6.84 6.62
N ILE A 577 12.78 6.58 5.35
CA ILE A 577 11.39 6.54 4.88
C ILE A 577 10.93 5.09 4.92
N GLU A 578 9.92 4.83 5.71
CA GLU A 578 9.31 3.52 5.80
C GLU A 578 7.79 3.60 5.62
N LEU A 579 7.25 2.76 4.72
CA LEU A 579 5.82 2.79 4.41
C LEU A 579 5.30 1.43 3.98
N THR A 580 4.00 1.24 4.19
CA THR A 580 3.27 0.09 3.64
C THR A 580 2.91 0.33 2.18
N ILE A 581 3.05 -0.72 1.36
CA ILE A 581 2.47 -0.80 0.02
C ILE A 581 1.40 -1.87 0.03
N GLN A 582 0.18 -1.48 -0.26
CA GLN A 582 -0.98 -2.36 -0.18
C GLN A 582 -1.36 -2.89 -1.55
N GLY A 583 -1.81 -4.14 -1.58
CA GLY A 583 -2.35 -4.93 -2.67
C GLY A 583 -2.35 -4.33 -4.07
N GLN A 584 -3.36 -3.53 -4.42
CA GLN A 584 -3.47 -2.94 -5.75
C GLN A 584 -2.31 -2.00 -6.11
N THR A 585 -1.73 -1.30 -5.14
CA THR A 585 -0.58 -0.43 -5.36
C THR A 585 0.67 -1.24 -5.74
N ILE A 586 0.80 -2.49 -5.23
CA ILE A 586 1.88 -3.39 -5.62
C ILE A 586 1.85 -3.61 -7.14
N THR A 587 0.68 -3.86 -7.70
CA THR A 587 0.53 -4.16 -9.13
C THR A 587 0.48 -2.93 -10.01
N SER A 588 -0.14 -1.84 -9.54
CA SER A 588 -0.35 -0.65 -10.37
C SER A 588 0.83 0.34 -10.37
N VAL A 589 1.63 0.35 -9.29
CA VAL A 589 2.72 1.31 -9.10
C VAL A 589 4.09 0.62 -9.04
N PHE A 590 4.14 -0.63 -8.56
CA PHE A 590 5.35 -1.42 -8.42
C PHE A 590 5.30 -2.74 -9.20
N GLY A 591 4.31 -2.92 -10.09
CA GLY A 591 4.01 -4.21 -10.72
C GLY A 591 4.95 -4.62 -11.83
N ASN A 592 5.75 -3.72 -12.37
CA ASN A 592 6.77 -4.04 -13.36
C ASN A 592 8.10 -3.37 -13.00
N LYS A 593 9.17 -3.86 -13.64
CA LYS A 593 10.54 -3.46 -13.32
C LYS A 593 10.79 -1.95 -13.43
N ASP A 594 10.26 -1.31 -14.47
CA ASP A 594 10.51 0.10 -14.75
C ASP A 594 9.76 1.01 -13.78
N GLN A 595 8.50 0.69 -13.52
CA GLN A 595 7.69 1.41 -12.53
C GLN A 595 8.26 1.23 -11.12
N ALA A 596 8.62 0.00 -10.75
CA ALA A 596 9.20 -0.27 -9.44
C ALA A 596 10.50 0.50 -9.25
N LYS A 597 11.43 0.45 -10.23
CA LYS A 597 12.68 1.20 -10.20
C LYS A 597 12.43 2.69 -10.03
N PHE A 598 11.53 3.28 -10.84
CA PHE A 598 11.18 4.69 -10.78
C PHE A 598 10.60 5.07 -9.41
N ASN A 599 9.67 4.29 -8.87
CA ASN A 599 9.04 4.63 -7.58
C ASN A 599 9.98 4.43 -6.39
N PHE A 600 10.88 3.44 -6.41
CA PHE A 600 11.98 3.36 -5.43
C PHE A 600 12.90 4.58 -5.51
N GLU A 601 13.22 5.01 -6.71
CA GLU A 601 14.05 6.20 -6.98
C GLU A 601 13.38 7.47 -6.44
N GLN A 602 12.08 7.66 -6.71
CA GLN A 602 11.28 8.79 -6.21
C GLN A 602 11.24 8.85 -4.67
N LEU A 603 11.11 7.73 -3.99
CA LEU A 603 11.12 7.67 -2.53
C LEU A 603 12.50 8.00 -1.96
N LEU A 604 13.54 7.43 -2.55
CA LEU A 604 14.92 7.67 -2.12
C LEU A 604 15.31 9.14 -2.25
N THR A 605 15.04 9.72 -3.40
CA THR A 605 15.38 11.12 -3.67
C THR A 605 14.59 12.08 -2.80
N ALA A 606 13.28 11.82 -2.56
CA ALA A 606 12.47 12.63 -1.68
C ALA A 606 13.06 12.77 -0.27
N GLY A 607 13.53 11.65 0.32
CA GLY A 607 14.14 11.67 1.63
C GLY A 607 15.52 12.34 1.66
N ILE A 608 16.32 12.14 0.63
CA ILE A 608 17.63 12.78 0.53
C ILE A 608 17.48 14.29 0.31
N GLU A 609 16.59 14.70 -0.60
CA GLU A 609 16.32 16.12 -0.87
C GLU A 609 15.81 16.84 0.37
N ASN A 610 14.95 16.18 1.14
CA ASN A 610 14.39 16.76 2.35
C ASN A 610 15.48 17.19 3.35
N ASP A 611 16.57 16.45 3.47
CA ASP A 611 17.66 16.78 4.38
C ASP A 611 18.72 17.68 3.77
N VAL A 612 19.12 17.44 2.52
CA VAL A 612 20.26 18.12 1.89
C VAL A 612 19.92 19.56 1.53
N PHE A 613 18.69 19.81 1.11
CA PHE A 613 18.23 21.15 0.73
C PHE A 613 17.39 21.84 1.82
N LYS A 614 17.63 21.49 3.09
CA LYS A 614 16.93 22.06 4.27
C LYS A 614 16.92 23.59 4.31
N SER A 615 18.01 24.23 3.90
CA SER A 615 18.16 25.69 3.94
C SER A 615 17.21 26.43 2.99
N ILE A 616 16.64 25.74 2.02
CA ILE A 616 15.74 26.32 1.02
C ILE A 616 14.27 26.17 1.45
N LYS A 617 13.98 25.16 2.31
CA LYS A 617 12.63 24.90 2.80
C LYS A 617 12.28 25.81 3.96
N LYS A 618 11.07 26.33 3.91
CA LYS A 618 10.49 27.12 4.98
C LYS A 618 9.65 26.21 5.87
N ASP A 619 10.07 26.04 7.14
CA ASP A 619 9.22 25.39 8.13
C ASP A 619 7.97 26.22 8.41
N LEU A 620 6.90 25.52 8.81
CA LEU A 620 5.68 26.16 9.25
C LEU A 620 5.97 27.05 10.48
N ASN A 621 5.65 28.33 10.40
CA ASN A 621 5.68 29.21 11.57
C ASN A 621 4.43 29.03 12.46
N ASP A 622 4.43 29.62 13.65
CA ASP A 622 3.35 29.45 14.63
C ASP A 622 1.98 29.89 14.09
N LYS A 623 1.93 30.93 13.27
CA LYS A 623 0.67 31.40 12.67
C LYS A 623 0.13 30.42 11.62
N GLU A 624 1.02 29.87 10.78
CA GLU A 624 0.68 28.87 9.78
C GLU A 624 0.21 27.57 10.47
N ARG A 625 0.88 27.16 11.56
CA ARG A 625 0.48 26.00 12.38
C ARG A 625 -0.89 26.20 13.02
N GLN A 626 -1.12 27.36 13.60
CA GLN A 626 -2.41 27.70 14.21
C GLN A 626 -3.52 27.70 13.16
N LEU A 627 -3.27 28.26 11.97
CA LEU A 627 -4.24 28.29 10.88
C LEU A 627 -4.58 26.88 10.37
N ILE A 628 -3.58 26.00 10.19
CA ILE A 628 -3.83 24.60 9.80
C ILE A 628 -4.59 23.87 10.91
N SER A 629 -4.24 24.06 12.19
CA SER A 629 -4.94 23.46 13.31
C SER A 629 -6.41 23.87 13.34
N GLU A 630 -6.71 25.16 13.16
CA GLU A 630 -8.07 25.67 13.14
C GLU A 630 -8.87 25.09 11.96
N LEU A 631 -8.29 25.06 10.76
CA LEU A 631 -8.90 24.40 9.59
C LEU A 631 -9.17 22.90 9.86
N ALA A 632 -8.20 22.22 10.46
CA ALA A 632 -8.29 20.79 10.77
C ALA A 632 -9.39 20.51 11.81
N ASP A 633 -9.52 21.35 12.84
CA ASP A 633 -10.52 21.19 13.89
C ASP A 633 -11.93 21.50 13.38
N ILE A 634 -12.10 22.52 12.54
CA ILE A 634 -13.40 22.81 11.89
C ILE A 634 -13.79 21.64 10.96
N SER A 635 -12.83 21.13 10.18
CA SER A 635 -13.05 19.99 9.29
C SER A 635 -13.41 18.71 10.07
N TYR A 636 -12.71 18.46 11.18
CA TYR A 636 -12.96 17.31 12.06
C TYR A 636 -14.34 17.36 12.68
N LYS A 637 -14.76 18.52 13.18
CA LYS A 637 -16.11 18.69 13.73
C LYS A 637 -17.17 18.37 12.68
N LYS A 638 -17.01 18.92 11.48
CA LYS A 638 -17.95 18.67 10.37
C LYS A 638 -18.01 17.17 9.98
N TYR A 639 -16.87 16.49 9.97
CA TYR A 639 -16.79 15.06 9.68
C TYR A 639 -17.35 14.22 10.84
N SER A 640 -17.14 14.60 12.08
CA SER A 640 -17.71 13.95 13.26
C SER A 640 -19.23 14.08 13.31
N ASP A 641 -19.78 15.25 12.94
CA ASP A 641 -21.22 15.45 12.80
C ASP A 641 -21.80 14.53 11.71
N LEU A 642 -21.10 14.33 10.61
CA LEU A 642 -21.49 13.36 9.58
C LEU A 642 -21.51 11.92 10.12
N LYS A 643 -20.47 11.49 10.84
CA LYS A 643 -20.39 10.14 11.44
C LYS A 643 -21.49 9.91 12.48
N ALA A 644 -21.81 10.93 13.24
CA ALA A 644 -22.88 10.88 14.25
C ALA A 644 -24.29 10.91 13.64
N HIS A 645 -24.43 11.18 12.35
CA HIS A 645 -25.73 11.23 11.72
C HIS A 645 -26.40 9.85 11.73
N PRO A 646 -27.66 9.71 12.17
CA PRO A 646 -28.36 8.41 12.29
C PRO A 646 -28.39 7.58 11.01
N MET A 647 -28.34 8.24 9.86
CA MET A 647 -28.35 7.59 8.54
C MET A 647 -26.95 7.21 8.02
N PHE A 648 -25.87 7.51 8.73
CA PHE A 648 -24.51 7.27 8.22
C PHE A 648 -24.21 5.79 7.97
N VAL A 649 -24.34 4.96 8.99
CA VAL A 649 -24.14 3.50 8.86
C VAL A 649 -25.24 2.84 8.03
N PRO A 650 -26.53 3.13 8.24
CA PRO A 650 -27.59 2.58 7.39
C PRO A 650 -27.44 2.93 5.90
N TYR A 651 -26.99 4.16 5.58
CA TYR A 651 -26.73 4.55 4.18
C TYR A 651 -25.68 3.66 3.53
N LEU A 652 -24.57 3.41 4.21
CA LEU A 652 -23.52 2.53 3.69
C LEU A 652 -23.98 1.07 3.59
N GLN A 653 -24.80 0.60 4.52
CA GLN A 653 -25.30 -0.77 4.49
C GLN A 653 -26.32 -1.01 3.36
N GLU A 654 -27.26 -0.09 3.20
CA GLU A 654 -28.41 -0.29 2.29
C GLU A 654 -28.15 0.27 0.88
N MET A 655 -27.41 1.37 0.76
CA MET A 655 -27.23 2.07 -0.52
C MET A 655 -25.89 1.77 -1.19
N SER A 656 -24.96 1.10 -0.51
CA SER A 656 -23.64 0.80 -1.06
C SER A 656 -23.38 -0.71 -1.18
N THR A 657 -22.19 -1.04 -1.65
CA THR A 657 -21.71 -2.43 -1.75
C THR A 657 -21.05 -2.93 -0.47
N LEU A 658 -21.17 -2.26 0.67
CA LEU A 658 -20.47 -2.59 1.91
C LEU A 658 -20.71 -4.05 2.35
N GLU A 659 -21.96 -4.52 2.30
CA GLU A 659 -22.32 -5.88 2.67
C GLU A 659 -21.61 -6.93 1.80
N TYR A 660 -21.44 -6.62 0.52
CA TYR A 660 -20.86 -7.52 -0.47
C TYR A 660 -19.34 -7.67 -0.34
N TYR A 661 -18.64 -6.69 0.25
CA TYR A 661 -17.21 -6.85 0.56
C TYR A 661 -16.95 -8.06 1.45
N GLY A 662 -17.85 -8.37 2.37
CA GLY A 662 -17.75 -9.52 3.26
C GLY A 662 -17.88 -10.88 2.59
N ARG A 663 -18.56 -10.91 1.45
CA ARG A 663 -18.87 -12.13 0.70
C ARG A 663 -17.88 -12.39 -0.44
N THR A 664 -16.92 -11.51 -0.65
CA THR A 664 -15.95 -11.63 -1.73
C THR A 664 -14.78 -12.56 -1.34
N ASN A 665 -14.29 -13.35 -2.31
CA ASN A 665 -13.09 -14.18 -2.17
C ASN A 665 -11.80 -13.37 -2.42
N ILE A 666 -11.68 -12.21 -1.76
CA ILE A 666 -10.62 -11.23 -2.05
C ILE A 666 -9.34 -11.53 -1.30
N GLY A 667 -9.45 -12.01 -0.08
CA GLY A 667 -8.32 -12.26 0.79
C GLY A 667 -8.64 -13.16 1.96
N SER A 668 -7.61 -13.63 2.64
CA SER A 668 -7.72 -14.54 3.78
C SER A 668 -8.38 -13.87 4.99
N ARG A 669 -8.20 -12.56 5.16
CA ARG A 669 -8.64 -11.80 6.34
C ARG A 669 -10.17 -11.58 6.35
N PRO A 670 -10.88 -11.80 7.50
CA PRO A 670 -12.29 -11.47 7.63
C PRO A 670 -12.58 -9.98 7.41
N SER A 671 -13.71 -9.65 6.81
CA SER A 671 -14.09 -8.25 6.47
C SER A 671 -14.59 -7.42 7.65
N LYS A 672 -15.03 -8.07 8.74
CA LYS A 672 -15.55 -7.41 9.96
C LYS A 672 -14.69 -7.77 11.16
N ARG A 673 -14.58 -6.84 12.12
CA ARG A 673 -14.11 -7.10 13.48
C ARG A 673 -15.35 -7.44 14.32
N GLY A 674 -15.37 -8.58 15.03
CA GLY A 674 -16.46 -8.99 15.93
C GLY A 674 -17.56 -9.86 15.31
N ALA A 675 -18.30 -10.55 16.18
CA ALA A 675 -19.36 -11.51 15.83
C ALA A 675 -20.81 -10.95 15.99
N GLY A 676 -20.97 -9.64 16.19
CA GLY A 676 -22.26 -9.00 16.44
C GLY A 676 -23.16 -8.98 15.19
N SER A 677 -24.49 -9.04 15.41
CA SER A 677 -25.52 -8.98 14.35
C SER A 677 -25.73 -7.56 13.82
N GLU A 678 -25.45 -6.53 14.61
CA GLU A 678 -25.62 -5.13 14.26
C GLU A 678 -24.25 -4.50 13.91
N LEU A 679 -24.16 -3.86 12.75
CA LEU A 679 -22.93 -3.24 12.29
C LEU A 679 -22.76 -1.88 12.95
N LYS A 680 -21.65 -1.71 13.70
CA LYS A 680 -21.23 -0.43 14.26
C LYS A 680 -20.10 0.16 13.43
N PHE A 681 -19.94 1.48 13.47
CA PHE A 681 -18.88 2.18 12.74
C PHE A 681 -17.47 1.70 13.15
N GLU A 682 -17.28 1.41 14.42
CA GLU A 682 -16.01 0.95 14.99
C GLU A 682 -15.59 -0.42 14.44
N ASP A 683 -16.57 -1.27 14.09
CA ASP A 683 -16.33 -2.60 13.53
C ASP A 683 -15.94 -2.57 12.05
N LEU A 684 -16.16 -1.43 11.38
CA LEU A 684 -15.82 -1.24 9.98
C LEU A 684 -14.31 -1.14 9.79
N ARG A 685 -13.76 -2.00 8.97
CA ARG A 685 -12.36 -1.88 8.52
C ARG A 685 -12.22 -0.77 7.48
N ALA A 686 -11.08 -0.08 7.47
CA ALA A 686 -10.83 1.06 6.59
C ALA A 686 -10.98 0.72 5.09
N ILE A 687 -10.58 -0.50 4.66
CA ILE A 687 -10.66 -0.89 3.24
C ILE A 687 -12.12 -1.03 2.75
N PRO A 688 -12.99 -1.85 3.36
CA PRO A 688 -14.41 -1.91 2.98
C PRO A 688 -15.11 -0.57 3.11
N PHE A 689 -14.77 0.21 4.14
CA PHE A 689 -15.35 1.54 4.37
C PHE A 689 -15.03 2.50 3.20
N VAL A 690 -13.76 2.70 2.90
CA VAL A 690 -13.35 3.58 1.79
C VAL A 690 -13.80 3.02 0.44
N GLY A 691 -13.73 1.70 0.27
CA GLY A 691 -14.18 1.03 -0.94
C GLY A 691 -15.65 1.25 -1.23
N SER A 692 -16.51 1.23 -0.21
CA SER A 692 -17.96 1.48 -0.37
C SER A 692 -18.24 2.89 -0.91
N TRP A 693 -17.55 3.91 -0.40
CA TRP A 693 -17.61 5.27 -0.93
C TRP A 693 -17.12 5.37 -2.37
N SER A 694 -16.07 4.63 -2.69
CA SER A 694 -15.50 4.59 -4.05
C SER A 694 -16.45 3.91 -5.05
N GLN A 695 -17.18 2.86 -4.64
CA GLN A 695 -18.20 2.19 -5.46
C GLN A 695 -19.39 3.10 -5.76
N LEU A 696 -19.79 3.94 -4.81
CA LEU A 696 -20.81 4.98 -5.00
C LEU A 696 -20.30 6.18 -5.81
N LYS A 697 -19.01 6.23 -6.15
CA LYS A 697 -18.36 7.41 -6.75
C LYS A 697 -18.58 8.70 -5.95
N GLN A 698 -18.59 8.60 -4.64
CA GLN A 698 -18.77 9.75 -3.73
C GLN A 698 -17.46 10.13 -3.01
N ASN A 699 -16.55 9.21 -2.77
CA ASN A 699 -15.19 9.39 -2.22
C ASN A 699 -15.09 10.32 -0.99
N VAL A 700 -16.15 10.33 -0.18
CA VAL A 700 -16.38 11.24 0.95
C VAL A 700 -15.17 11.37 1.89
N PRO A 701 -14.50 10.29 2.36
CA PRO A 701 -13.41 10.40 3.32
C PRO A 701 -12.21 11.22 2.82
N GLY A 702 -12.07 11.45 1.53
CA GLY A 702 -10.93 12.16 0.95
C GLY A 702 -11.06 13.68 0.90
N PHE A 703 -12.24 14.24 1.20
CA PHE A 703 -12.47 15.69 1.10
C PHE A 703 -13.47 16.26 2.11
N PHE A 704 -14.36 15.44 2.69
CA PHE A 704 -15.49 15.93 3.49
C PHE A 704 -15.02 16.75 4.69
N GLY A 705 -15.62 17.92 4.86
CA GLY A 705 -15.32 18.90 5.91
C GLY A 705 -14.21 19.88 5.52
N PHE A 706 -13.38 19.59 4.50
CA PHE A 706 -12.30 20.50 4.10
C PHE A 706 -12.87 21.79 3.47
N GLY A 707 -13.81 21.65 2.54
CA GLY A 707 -14.48 22.80 1.93
C GLY A 707 -15.23 23.66 2.94
N PHE A 708 -15.92 23.03 3.88
CA PHE A 708 -16.58 23.71 4.97
C PHE A 708 -15.60 24.50 5.85
N ALA A 709 -14.43 23.96 6.17
CA ALA A 709 -13.40 24.65 6.92
C ALA A 709 -12.87 25.89 6.16
N LEU A 710 -12.55 25.73 4.87
CA LEU A 710 -12.12 26.85 4.01
C LEU A 710 -13.19 27.95 3.94
N ARG A 711 -14.46 27.58 3.78
CA ARG A 711 -15.57 28.52 3.72
C ARG A 711 -15.78 29.26 5.04
N THR A 712 -15.70 28.56 6.16
CA THR A 712 -15.85 29.16 7.49
C THR A 712 -14.84 30.28 7.73
N LEU A 713 -13.55 30.04 7.43
CA LEU A 713 -12.53 31.08 7.59
C LEU A 713 -12.64 32.18 6.52
N LYS A 714 -13.12 31.85 5.32
CA LYS A 714 -13.42 32.85 4.30
C LYS A 714 -14.52 33.81 4.76
N ASP A 715 -15.60 33.31 5.36
CA ASP A 715 -16.70 34.12 5.87
C ASP A 715 -16.27 35.02 7.07
N GLN A 716 -15.18 34.65 7.75
CA GLN A 716 -14.49 35.43 8.75
C GLN A 716 -13.51 36.48 8.15
N GLY A 717 -13.38 36.57 6.81
CA GLY A 717 -12.47 37.51 6.14
C GLY A 717 -11.01 37.07 6.09
N ARG A 718 -10.71 35.79 6.40
CA ARG A 718 -9.34 35.25 6.53
C ARG A 718 -8.88 34.41 5.34
N PHE A 719 -9.54 34.50 4.21
CA PHE A 719 -9.23 33.68 3.05
C PHE A 719 -7.85 33.98 2.43
N ASP A 720 -7.40 35.21 2.50
CA ASP A 720 -6.07 35.57 2.01
C ASP A 720 -4.95 34.93 2.84
N GLU A 721 -5.13 34.74 4.15
CA GLU A 721 -4.19 33.99 4.99
C GLU A 721 -4.05 32.53 4.50
N ILE A 722 -5.17 31.91 4.09
CA ILE A 722 -5.17 30.54 3.56
C ILE A 722 -4.49 30.48 2.19
N LYS A 723 -4.69 31.50 1.34
CA LYS A 723 -3.98 31.61 0.05
C LYS A 723 -2.47 31.74 0.23
N GLU A 724 -2.04 32.52 1.21
CA GLU A 724 -0.62 32.64 1.55
C GLU A 724 -0.05 31.32 2.09
N LEU A 725 -0.78 30.64 2.96
CA LEU A 725 -0.43 29.31 3.45
C LEU A 725 -0.29 28.29 2.31
N TYR A 726 -1.24 28.25 1.36
CA TYR A 726 -1.18 27.38 0.20
C TYR A 726 0.06 27.64 -0.67
N LYS A 727 0.44 28.90 -0.83
CA LYS A 727 1.63 29.26 -1.61
C LYS A 727 2.95 28.99 -0.87
N GLY A 728 2.92 29.15 0.46
CA GLY A 728 4.13 29.06 1.30
C GLY A 728 4.43 27.68 1.87
N SER A 729 3.45 26.78 1.92
CA SER A 729 3.59 25.46 2.54
C SER A 729 3.37 24.34 1.55
N ASP A 730 4.45 23.60 1.22
CA ASP A 730 4.37 22.42 0.38
C ASP A 730 3.52 21.31 1.01
N PHE A 731 3.54 21.21 2.34
CA PHE A 731 2.70 20.25 3.07
C PHE A 731 1.21 20.56 2.86
N PHE A 732 0.77 21.79 3.13
CA PHE A 732 -0.63 22.17 2.95
C PHE A 732 -1.06 22.09 1.49
N LYS A 733 -0.19 22.50 0.57
CA LYS A 733 -0.40 22.37 -0.88
C LYS A 733 -0.64 20.90 -1.27
N THR A 734 0.18 19.97 -0.76
CA THR A 734 0.03 18.53 -1.01
C THR A 734 -1.32 18.01 -0.53
N LEU A 735 -1.78 18.44 0.66
CA LEU A 735 -3.10 18.03 1.17
C LEU A 735 -4.24 18.52 0.28
N VAL A 736 -4.19 19.75 -0.17
CA VAL A 736 -5.21 20.32 -1.08
C VAL A 736 -5.24 19.55 -2.40
N LEU A 737 -4.09 19.29 -3.01
CA LEU A 737 -3.99 18.60 -4.30
C LEU A 737 -4.45 17.12 -4.20
N ASN A 738 -4.12 16.44 -3.12
CA ASN A 738 -4.60 15.07 -2.86
C ASN A 738 -6.12 15.03 -2.66
N SER A 739 -6.68 16.01 -1.94
CA SER A 739 -8.13 16.11 -1.79
C SER A 739 -8.82 16.39 -3.13
N MET A 740 -8.24 17.24 -3.99
CA MET A 740 -8.70 17.43 -5.36
C MET A 740 -8.67 16.15 -6.19
N MET A 741 -7.69 15.28 -5.98
CA MET A 741 -7.61 13.97 -6.64
C MET A 741 -8.81 13.10 -6.24
N SER A 742 -9.17 13.03 -4.97
CA SER A 742 -10.37 12.30 -4.50
C SER A 742 -11.65 12.85 -5.13
N MET A 743 -11.79 14.17 -5.20
CA MET A 743 -12.96 14.81 -5.82
C MET A 743 -13.01 14.61 -7.34
N ASN A 744 -11.87 14.56 -8.04
CA ASN A 744 -11.84 14.35 -9.49
C ASN A 744 -12.34 12.95 -9.91
N LYS A 745 -12.34 12.00 -8.98
CA LYS A 745 -12.87 10.63 -9.17
C LYS A 745 -14.31 10.48 -8.66
N THR A 746 -14.89 11.56 -8.18
CA THR A 746 -16.26 11.61 -7.65
C THR A 746 -17.24 11.95 -8.77
N TYR A 747 -18.35 11.18 -8.84
CA TYR A 747 -19.37 11.34 -9.86
C TYR A 747 -20.77 11.16 -9.25
N PHE A 748 -21.29 12.19 -8.60
CA PHE A 748 -22.62 12.19 -7.93
C PHE A 748 -23.80 11.91 -8.85
N PRO A 749 -23.78 12.21 -10.18
CA PRO A 749 -24.88 11.84 -11.06
C PRO A 749 -25.24 10.36 -11.02
N LEU A 750 -24.27 9.45 -10.76
CA LEU A 750 -24.49 8.01 -10.60
C LEU A 750 -25.55 7.70 -9.52
N THR A 751 -25.55 8.48 -8.44
CA THR A 751 -26.41 8.27 -7.26
C THR A 751 -27.47 9.35 -7.11
N TYR A 752 -27.70 10.18 -8.13
CA TYR A 752 -28.63 11.30 -8.07
C TYR A 752 -30.09 10.88 -7.75
N TYR A 753 -30.49 9.67 -8.13
CA TYR A 753 -31.79 9.11 -7.81
C TYR A 753 -32.01 8.98 -6.29
N MET A 754 -30.95 8.85 -5.49
CA MET A 754 -31.04 8.76 -4.03
C MET A 754 -31.51 10.06 -3.38
N ARG A 755 -31.38 11.20 -4.08
CA ARG A 755 -31.83 12.51 -3.61
C ARG A 755 -33.31 12.55 -3.20
N ASN A 756 -34.11 11.78 -3.90
CA ASN A 756 -35.55 11.72 -3.69
C ASN A 756 -35.99 10.52 -2.82
N ASN A 757 -35.03 9.77 -2.26
CA ASN A 757 -35.31 8.66 -1.38
C ASN A 757 -35.87 9.18 -0.05
N GLU A 758 -37.02 8.67 0.41
CA GLU A 758 -37.66 9.11 1.65
C GLU A 758 -36.79 8.97 2.89
N LYS A 759 -35.97 7.91 2.94
CA LYS A 759 -35.07 7.60 4.08
C LYS A 759 -33.76 8.32 3.99
N PHE A 760 -33.14 8.37 2.82
CA PHE A 760 -31.75 8.76 2.62
C PHE A 760 -31.52 10.07 1.86
N GLY A 761 -32.59 10.68 1.31
CA GLY A 761 -32.44 11.86 0.45
C GLY A 761 -31.85 13.07 1.17
N GLU A 762 -32.21 13.30 2.42
CA GLU A 762 -31.61 14.37 3.22
C GLU A 762 -30.12 14.12 3.46
N PHE A 763 -29.75 12.91 3.85
CA PHE A 763 -28.35 12.52 4.05
C PHE A 763 -27.54 12.64 2.75
N TRP A 764 -28.07 12.18 1.62
CA TRP A 764 -27.44 12.34 0.31
C TRP A 764 -27.18 13.82 -0.04
N ASN A 765 -28.15 14.70 0.24
CA ASN A 765 -28.00 16.13 0.00
C ASN A 765 -26.89 16.77 0.86
N VAL A 766 -26.67 16.28 2.09
CA VAL A 766 -25.53 16.71 2.93
C VAL A 766 -24.22 16.38 2.25
N LEU A 767 -24.08 15.17 1.71
CA LEU A 767 -22.85 14.72 1.01
C LEU A 767 -22.60 15.53 -0.26
N PHE A 768 -23.65 15.72 -1.07
CA PHE A 768 -23.55 16.45 -2.32
C PHE A 768 -23.23 17.94 -2.11
N SER A 769 -23.86 18.58 -1.12
CA SER A 769 -23.61 19.97 -0.79
C SER A 769 -22.18 20.20 -0.34
N GLU A 770 -21.61 19.31 0.46
CA GLU A 770 -20.21 19.40 0.87
C GLU A 770 -19.24 19.16 -0.29
N PHE A 771 -19.56 18.25 -1.22
CA PHE A 771 -18.77 18.04 -2.42
C PHE A 771 -18.69 19.31 -3.29
N GLU A 772 -19.83 19.92 -3.59
CA GLU A 772 -19.88 21.16 -4.40
C GLU A 772 -19.16 22.31 -3.67
N LEU A 773 -19.35 22.44 -2.36
CA LEU A 773 -18.66 23.44 -1.55
C LEU A 773 -17.15 23.22 -1.56
N SER A 774 -16.69 21.99 -1.31
CA SER A 774 -15.27 21.64 -1.31
C SER A 774 -14.63 21.94 -2.67
N LYS A 775 -15.29 21.55 -3.75
CA LYS A 775 -14.83 21.81 -5.11
C LYS A 775 -14.71 23.31 -5.40
N ALA A 776 -15.74 24.09 -5.07
CA ALA A 776 -15.73 25.54 -5.27
C ALA A 776 -14.60 26.20 -4.48
N MET A 777 -14.47 25.87 -3.19
CA MET A 777 -13.46 26.47 -2.31
C MET A 777 -12.02 26.10 -2.73
N MET A 778 -11.77 24.86 -3.14
CA MET A 778 -10.44 24.45 -3.57
C MET A 778 -10.06 25.06 -4.92
N LEU A 779 -10.99 25.19 -5.86
CA LEU A 779 -10.73 25.88 -7.12
C LEU A 779 -10.42 27.36 -6.92
N GLU A 780 -11.14 28.01 -6.00
CA GLU A 780 -10.89 29.40 -5.63
C GLU A 780 -9.57 29.60 -4.88
N LEU A 781 -9.21 28.66 -4.00
CA LEU A 781 -7.94 28.68 -3.26
C LEU A 781 -6.73 28.57 -4.19
N THR A 782 -6.83 27.73 -5.20
CA THR A 782 -5.73 27.42 -6.12
C THR A 782 -5.71 28.30 -7.37
N ASP A 783 -6.74 29.10 -7.59
CA ASP A 783 -6.98 29.82 -8.84
C ASP A 783 -7.07 28.90 -10.09
N TYR A 784 -7.46 27.61 -9.88
CA TYR A 784 -7.64 26.65 -10.96
C TYR A 784 -9.06 26.69 -11.53
N LYS A 785 -9.17 26.43 -12.83
CA LYS A 785 -10.47 26.29 -13.52
C LYS A 785 -11.08 24.90 -13.38
N ILE A 786 -10.25 23.89 -13.15
CA ILE A 786 -10.64 22.49 -13.09
C ILE A 786 -9.77 21.76 -12.07
N LEU A 787 -10.34 20.72 -11.45
CA LEU A 787 -9.60 19.85 -10.54
C LEU A 787 -8.40 19.20 -11.24
N MET A 788 -7.29 19.04 -10.53
CA MET A 788 -6.04 18.45 -11.05
C MET A 788 -5.50 19.14 -12.32
N GLN A 789 -5.59 20.47 -12.38
CA GLN A 789 -5.16 21.23 -13.57
C GLN A 789 -3.67 21.05 -13.87
N GLU A 790 -2.83 20.92 -12.84
CA GLU A 790 -1.38 20.72 -12.99
C GLU A 790 -0.98 19.29 -13.36
N GLU A 791 -1.94 18.35 -13.34
CA GLU A 791 -1.73 16.93 -13.61
C GLU A 791 -2.53 16.42 -14.83
N PRO A 792 -2.31 16.98 -16.01
CA PRO A 792 -3.15 16.71 -17.16
C PRO A 792 -3.11 15.25 -17.63
N ILE A 793 -1.99 14.55 -17.47
CA ILE A 793 -1.85 13.13 -17.84
C ILE A 793 -2.69 12.26 -16.91
N ASN A 794 -2.52 12.41 -15.57
CA ASN A 794 -3.28 11.65 -14.59
C ASN A 794 -4.79 11.92 -14.75
N ARG A 795 -5.17 13.17 -14.97
CA ARG A 795 -6.57 13.54 -15.23
C ARG A 795 -7.13 12.88 -16.49
N LYS A 796 -6.35 12.79 -17.58
CA LYS A 796 -6.75 12.09 -18.79
C LYS A 796 -6.90 10.59 -18.58
N SER A 797 -5.94 9.97 -17.91
CA SER A 797 -6.00 8.55 -17.54
C SER A 797 -7.27 8.25 -16.73
N ILE A 798 -7.52 9.02 -15.67
CA ILE A 798 -8.75 8.91 -14.85
C ILE A 798 -9.99 9.03 -15.75
N LYS A 799 -10.06 10.04 -16.62
CA LYS A 799 -11.22 10.28 -17.49
C LYS A 799 -11.51 9.10 -18.43
N ILE A 800 -10.47 8.46 -18.97
CA ILE A 800 -10.64 7.28 -19.84
C ILE A 800 -11.16 6.10 -19.01
N ARG A 801 -10.62 5.86 -17.84
CA ARG A 801 -11.08 4.80 -16.93
C ARG A 801 -12.52 5.00 -16.50
N GLU A 802 -12.89 6.21 -16.10
CA GLU A 802 -14.28 6.56 -15.75
C GLU A 802 -15.23 6.30 -16.93
N LYS A 803 -14.78 6.59 -18.16
CA LYS A 803 -15.55 6.28 -19.36
C LYS A 803 -15.76 4.77 -19.56
N ILE A 804 -14.72 3.96 -19.33
CA ILE A 804 -14.79 2.50 -19.45
C ILE A 804 -15.74 1.91 -18.40
N VAL A 805 -15.70 2.41 -17.17
CA VAL A 805 -16.46 1.81 -16.05
C VAL A 805 -17.86 2.38 -15.85
N LEU A 806 -18.24 3.46 -16.52
CA LEU A 806 -19.56 4.06 -16.33
C LEU A 806 -20.71 3.06 -16.57
N PRO A 807 -20.72 2.25 -17.67
CA PRO A 807 -21.74 1.24 -17.85
C PRO A 807 -21.75 0.16 -16.78
N LEU A 808 -20.57 -0.26 -16.30
CA LEU A 808 -20.44 -1.24 -15.23
C LEU A 808 -21.04 -0.73 -13.91
N LEU A 809 -20.82 0.55 -13.58
CA LEU A 809 -21.40 1.19 -12.41
C LEU A 809 -22.91 1.38 -12.55
N SER A 810 -23.40 1.66 -13.75
CA SER A 810 -24.84 1.72 -14.04
C SER A 810 -25.49 0.36 -13.78
N ILE A 811 -24.86 -0.74 -14.23
CA ILE A 811 -25.31 -2.11 -13.94
C ILE A 811 -25.29 -2.41 -12.44
N GLN A 812 -24.25 -1.98 -11.73
CA GLN A 812 -24.13 -2.18 -10.28
C GLN A 812 -25.28 -1.50 -9.53
N GLN A 813 -25.53 -0.24 -9.85
CA GLN A 813 -26.62 0.52 -9.20
C GLN A 813 -28.00 -0.01 -9.60
N TYR A 814 -28.20 -0.45 -10.84
CA TYR A 814 -29.39 -1.15 -11.28
C TYR A 814 -29.66 -2.40 -10.43
N ALA A 815 -28.64 -3.24 -10.27
CA ALA A 815 -28.77 -4.46 -9.47
C ALA A 815 -29.06 -4.15 -7.99
N LEU A 816 -28.43 -3.13 -7.40
CA LEU A 816 -28.71 -2.69 -6.03
C LEU A 816 -30.16 -2.20 -5.87
N ILE A 817 -30.68 -1.45 -6.85
CA ILE A 817 -32.09 -0.97 -6.83
C ILE A 817 -33.05 -2.16 -6.88
N LYS A 818 -32.80 -3.14 -7.76
CA LYS A 818 -33.64 -4.37 -7.83
C LYS A 818 -33.64 -5.14 -6.52
N LEU A 819 -32.51 -5.28 -5.86
CA LEU A 819 -32.37 -5.91 -4.54
C LEU A 819 -33.13 -5.16 -3.45
N GLN A 820 -33.05 -3.82 -3.44
CA GLN A 820 -33.79 -2.98 -2.48
C GLN A 820 -35.32 -3.07 -2.65
N LYS A 821 -35.77 -3.18 -3.89
CA LYS A 821 -37.20 -3.35 -4.22
C LYS A 821 -37.71 -4.78 -4.06
N ASN A 822 -36.81 -5.76 -3.78
CA ASN A 822 -37.10 -7.20 -3.81
C ASN A 822 -37.71 -7.67 -5.15
N GLU A 823 -37.21 -7.14 -6.26
CA GLU A 823 -37.64 -7.51 -7.60
C GLU A 823 -36.71 -8.54 -8.23
N GLY A 824 -37.27 -9.53 -8.93
CA GLY A 824 -36.53 -10.57 -9.64
C GLY A 824 -35.81 -11.60 -8.74
N ASP A 825 -34.83 -12.33 -9.33
CA ASP A 825 -34.07 -13.33 -8.61
C ASP A 825 -32.94 -12.69 -7.79
N ARG A 826 -33.11 -12.73 -6.47
CA ARG A 826 -32.16 -12.12 -5.52
C ARG A 826 -30.70 -12.61 -5.71
N ASP A 827 -30.50 -13.90 -5.91
CA ASP A 827 -29.18 -14.51 -6.04
C ASP A 827 -28.46 -14.00 -7.31
N THR A 828 -29.19 -13.85 -8.40
CA THR A 828 -28.69 -13.30 -9.67
C THR A 828 -28.26 -11.85 -9.51
N TYR A 829 -29.06 -11.00 -8.86
CA TYR A 829 -28.70 -9.60 -8.65
C TYR A 829 -27.56 -9.41 -7.65
N GLU A 830 -27.48 -10.21 -6.59
CA GLU A 830 -26.33 -10.23 -5.69
C GLU A 830 -25.04 -10.60 -6.43
N LYS A 831 -25.07 -11.56 -7.34
CA LYS A 831 -23.95 -11.91 -8.22
C LYS A 831 -23.58 -10.79 -9.16
N LEU A 832 -24.54 -10.04 -9.72
CA LEU A 832 -24.26 -8.86 -10.55
C LEU A 832 -23.53 -7.77 -9.74
N VAL A 833 -24.01 -7.48 -8.52
CA VAL A 833 -23.33 -6.53 -7.62
C VAL A 833 -21.91 -6.98 -7.32
N MET A 834 -21.70 -8.23 -6.97
CA MET A 834 -20.37 -8.75 -6.66
C MET A 834 -19.43 -8.68 -7.88
N ARG A 835 -19.88 -9.05 -9.07
CA ARG A 835 -19.07 -9.00 -10.29
C ARG A 835 -18.71 -7.57 -10.68
N SER A 836 -19.68 -6.65 -10.62
CA SER A 836 -19.41 -5.24 -10.91
C SER A 836 -18.52 -4.58 -9.86
N LEU A 837 -18.64 -4.98 -8.58
CA LEU A 837 -17.73 -4.58 -7.52
C LEU A 837 -16.26 -4.90 -7.88
N PHE A 838 -15.98 -6.14 -8.28
CA PHE A 838 -14.65 -6.56 -8.72
C PHE A 838 -14.14 -5.75 -9.92
N GLY A 839 -14.98 -5.58 -10.94
CA GLY A 839 -14.61 -4.83 -12.14
C GLY A 839 -14.24 -3.37 -11.83
N ASN A 840 -14.99 -2.71 -10.95
CA ASN A 840 -14.70 -1.32 -10.56
C ASN A 840 -13.44 -1.22 -9.70
N ILE A 841 -13.21 -2.15 -8.76
CA ILE A 841 -11.97 -2.15 -7.97
C ILE A 841 -10.74 -2.29 -8.88
N ASN A 842 -10.79 -3.23 -9.82
CA ASN A 842 -9.69 -3.42 -10.78
C ASN A 842 -9.46 -2.19 -11.66
N ALA A 843 -10.53 -1.52 -12.06
CA ALA A 843 -10.45 -0.29 -12.86
C ALA A 843 -9.96 0.92 -12.05
N SER A 844 -10.06 0.87 -10.74
CA SER A 844 -9.70 1.98 -9.84
C SER A 844 -8.19 2.18 -9.70
N ARG A 845 -7.37 1.57 -10.54
CA ARG A 845 -5.92 1.77 -10.60
C ARG A 845 -5.57 3.25 -10.41
N ASN A 846 -4.71 3.58 -9.44
CA ASN A 846 -4.37 4.94 -9.02
C ASN A 846 -5.55 5.76 -8.47
N SER A 847 -6.70 5.15 -8.28
CA SER A 847 -7.87 5.85 -7.79
C SER A 847 -8.40 5.35 -6.46
N ALA A 848 -7.94 4.20 -5.98
CA ALA A 848 -8.38 3.66 -4.71
C ALA A 848 -7.30 3.71 -3.64
#